data_d25e051f5e22eda37eae9290afc33511
#
_entry.id   d25e051f5e22eda37eae9290afc33511
#
_cell.length_a   1.000
_cell.length_b   1.000
_cell.length_c   1.000
_cell.angle_alpha   90.00
_cell.angle_beta   90.00
_cell.angle_gamma   90.00
#
_symmetry.space_group_name_H-M   'P 1'
#
loop_
_entity.id
_entity.type
_entity.pdbx_description
1 polymer ?
#
loop_
_entity_poly.entity_id
_entity_poly.type
_entity_poly.pdbx_seq_one_letter_code
_entity_poly.pdbx_strand_id
1 'polypeptide(L)'
;MWTNLAKRASSTLRNNFRVSSLSPRFCKPQTCKTFQGFPEVGVSQSKFVFHEGFSCSSSWSWSWMVLGRGHASVAEAIESTDTEDDYDEVQKLLEEMAKAEHKVDSSSYKYKLLKRRQIESETEAWAEAAREYGELLEDMRDKKLAPNLPYMKSLFLGWFEPLRNAILADQDLCKDSKCRMSHAPYFNDLPADMMAVVTMHKLMALLMTNANGVGTARVIQAACQIGEAVENEARIYQFMKREKENKSSHLAPVEQSGKLTEENGEMEQKQSRLRKRVAGLMKKQKKLQAMGIIGRQDDWKTWGQEAQVKVGSRLMQLLIETAYIQPPTNQIGDGPPDIHPAFRHTLRTLSNESQRETRRYGVIECDPLVQNGLEKSARHMVIPYMPMLVPPINWTGYDKGAYLFLPSYVMRVHGAKQQREAVKRAPKSQLDPVFEALNTLGNTKWRVNKRVLCVIDQIWANGGRLADLVDRENVPSPKEPDTIDEAEIRKWKWKVKAVKKENSERHSQRCDIELKLAVARKMKDEEAFYYPHNLDFRGRAYPMHPYLNHLGSDLCRGILEFAEGRSLGKSGLRWLKIHLANLYAGGVDKLSYDGRISFTENHLDDIFDSADRPLEGKHWWLQAEDPFQCLAACINLSEALRSPTPETTISHMPVHQDGSCNGLQHYAALGRDKVK
;
A
#
# COMPACT_ATOMS: atom_id res chain seq x y z
N MET A 1 11.96 -25.59 -7.08
CA MET A 1 11.66 -24.17 -7.37
C MET A 1 10.40 -23.70 -6.65
N TRP A 2 9.36 -24.50 -6.58
CA TRP A 2 8.11 -24.21 -5.88
C TRP A 2 8.17 -24.46 -4.36
N THR A 3 8.97 -25.40 -3.89
CA THR A 3 9.28 -25.54 -2.45
C THR A 3 10.00 -24.28 -1.90
N ASN A 4 10.68 -23.53 -2.76
CA ASN A 4 11.16 -22.21 -2.44
C ASN A 4 10.09 -21.12 -2.59
N LEU A 5 8.99 -21.37 -3.29
CA LEU A 5 7.82 -20.47 -3.33
C LEU A 5 6.90 -20.68 -2.13
N ALA A 6 6.71 -21.90 -1.66
CA ALA A 6 6.02 -22.16 -0.39
C ALA A 6 6.86 -21.67 0.80
N LYS A 7 8.18 -21.89 0.79
CA LYS A 7 9.11 -21.27 1.74
C LYS A 7 9.29 -19.76 1.51
N ARG A 8 9.17 -19.26 0.29
CA ARG A 8 9.11 -17.83 -0.03
C ARG A 8 7.72 -17.23 0.20
N ALA A 9 6.62 -17.95 0.11
CA ALA A 9 5.34 -17.48 0.59
C ALA A 9 5.39 -17.22 2.10
N SER A 10 6.06 -18.05 2.89
CA SER A 10 6.31 -17.78 4.31
C SER A 10 7.42 -16.73 4.55
N SER A 11 8.39 -16.55 3.65
CA SER A 11 9.45 -15.53 3.74
C SER A 11 9.13 -14.26 2.94
N THR A 12 8.28 -14.33 1.91
CA THR A 12 7.82 -13.17 1.12
C THR A 12 6.68 -12.45 1.84
N LEU A 13 5.97 -13.12 2.74
CA LEU A 13 5.16 -12.47 3.77
C LEU A 13 6.02 -11.71 4.80
N ARG A 14 7.32 -12.01 4.89
CA ARG A 14 8.26 -11.23 5.71
C ARG A 14 8.93 -10.05 4.98
N ASN A 15 9.02 -10.05 3.65
CA ASN A 15 9.88 -9.09 2.92
C ASN A 15 9.19 -8.26 1.82
N ASN A 16 7.90 -8.40 1.56
CA ASN A 16 7.22 -7.68 0.49
C ASN A 16 6.17 -6.66 0.97
N PHE A 17 6.38 -6.06 2.14
CA PHE A 17 5.89 -4.70 2.39
C PHE A 17 7.06 -3.70 2.30
N ARG A 18 7.83 -3.75 1.25
CA ARG A 18 8.23 -2.49 0.62
C ARG A 18 6.93 -1.91 0.08
N VAL A 19 6.61 -0.72 0.51
CA VAL A 19 5.69 0.16 -0.15
C VAL A 19 6.12 0.20 -1.61
N SER A 20 5.64 -0.74 -2.42
CA SER A 20 5.48 -0.47 -3.82
C SER A 20 4.43 0.62 -3.81
N SER A 21 4.85 1.85 -4.02
CA SER A 21 3.99 2.93 -4.43
C SER A 21 2.91 2.32 -5.33
N LEU A 22 1.72 2.14 -4.79
CA LEU A 22 0.52 2.00 -5.57
C LEU A 22 0.46 3.33 -6.31
N SER A 23 1.03 3.38 -7.52
CA SER A 23 0.76 4.47 -8.41
C SER A 23 -0.75 4.55 -8.54
N PRO A 24 -1.36 5.71 -8.26
CA PRO A 24 -2.76 5.90 -8.50
C PRO A 24 -3.00 5.71 -10.00
N ARG A 25 -3.57 4.56 -10.37
CA ARG A 25 -4.10 4.33 -11.71
C ARG A 25 -5.44 5.02 -11.80
N PHE A 26 -5.49 6.32 -11.67
CA PHE A 26 -6.69 7.09 -11.97
C PHE A 26 -6.30 8.45 -12.52
N CYS A 27 -6.25 8.51 -13.84
CA CYS A 27 -6.72 9.60 -14.67
C CYS A 27 -6.71 9.11 -16.12
N LYS A 28 -7.86 8.67 -16.62
CA LYS A 28 -8.12 8.75 -18.06
C LYS A 28 -8.25 10.24 -18.38
N PRO A 29 -7.56 10.75 -19.40
CA PRO A 29 -7.75 12.13 -19.82
C PRO A 29 -9.15 12.26 -20.46
N GLN A 30 -10.09 12.88 -19.75
CA GLN A 30 -11.22 13.49 -20.42
C GLN A 30 -10.72 14.79 -21.04
N THR A 31 -10.88 14.88 -22.31
CA THR A 31 -10.63 16.04 -23.15
C THR A 31 -11.32 17.28 -22.59
N CYS A 32 -10.54 18.22 -22.08
CA CYS A 32 -11.00 19.55 -21.74
C CYS A 32 -11.30 20.32 -23.03
N LYS A 33 -12.58 20.53 -23.31
CA LYS A 33 -13.01 21.55 -24.28
C LYS A 33 -12.96 22.91 -23.56
N THR A 34 -12.22 23.80 -24.17
CA THR A 34 -12.21 25.23 -23.87
C THR A 34 -13.62 25.81 -23.76
N PHE A 35 -13.91 26.47 -22.65
CA PHE A 35 -15.02 27.41 -22.54
C PHE A 35 -14.47 28.76 -22.05
N GLN A 36 -14.59 29.75 -22.93
CA GLN A 36 -14.53 31.18 -22.61
C GLN A 36 -15.90 31.61 -22.07
N GLY A 37 -15.89 32.53 -21.13
CA GLY A 37 -17.03 33.41 -20.86
C GLY A 37 -17.50 33.39 -19.40
N PHE A 38 -17.10 34.40 -18.64
CA PHE A 38 -17.81 34.84 -17.44
C PHE A 38 -19.13 35.54 -17.84
N PRO A 39 -20.19 35.53 -17.00
CA PRO A 39 -20.41 36.71 -16.17
C PRO A 39 -20.87 36.38 -14.73
N GLU A 40 -20.60 37.37 -13.86
CA GLU A 40 -21.09 37.48 -12.49
C GLU A 40 -22.61 37.49 -12.40
N VAL A 41 -23.20 36.75 -11.46
CA VAL A 41 -24.52 37.11 -10.87
C VAL A 41 -24.65 36.51 -9.45
N GLY A 42 -24.82 37.37 -8.47
CA GLY A 42 -25.90 37.41 -7.50
C GLY A 42 -26.02 36.27 -6.47
N VAL A 43 -25.71 36.63 -5.24
CA VAL A 43 -26.06 35.95 -3.98
C VAL A 43 -27.57 35.79 -3.88
N SER A 44 -28.10 34.59 -3.71
CA SER A 44 -29.40 34.35 -3.09
C SER A 44 -29.36 33.10 -2.19
N GLN A 45 -29.71 33.34 -0.93
CA GLN A 45 -29.98 32.30 0.08
C GLN A 45 -31.20 31.50 -0.39
N SER A 46 -31.04 30.17 -0.46
CA SER A 46 -32.22 29.29 -0.51
C SER A 46 -32.11 28.22 0.57
N LYS A 47 -33.08 28.27 1.47
CA LYS A 47 -33.38 27.26 2.48
C LYS A 47 -33.68 25.94 1.78
N PHE A 48 -32.96 24.88 2.10
CA PHE A 48 -33.38 23.53 1.73
C PHE A 48 -34.34 23.00 2.78
N VAL A 49 -35.57 22.78 2.34
CA VAL A 49 -36.64 22.05 3.03
C VAL A 49 -36.42 20.57 2.73
N PHE A 50 -36.27 19.76 3.77
CA PHE A 50 -36.26 18.30 3.63
C PHE A 50 -37.68 17.82 3.27
N HIS A 51 -37.83 17.20 2.11
CA HIS A 51 -39.00 16.40 1.78
C HIS A 51 -38.69 14.94 2.14
N GLU A 52 -39.48 14.38 3.04
CA GLU A 52 -39.54 12.97 3.36
C GLU A 52 -39.95 12.14 2.15
N GLY A 53 -39.29 11.04 1.91
CA GLY A 53 -39.80 10.00 1.03
C GLY A 53 -38.76 9.32 0.17
N PHE A 54 -37.85 8.56 0.78
CA PHE A 54 -37.30 7.33 0.18
C PHE A 54 -36.75 6.44 1.29
N SER A 55 -37.49 5.40 1.61
CA SER A 55 -37.01 4.28 2.44
C SER A 55 -36.00 3.47 1.62
N CYS A 56 -34.74 3.62 1.91
CA CYS A 56 -33.72 2.66 1.51
C CYS A 56 -32.62 2.69 2.60
N SER A 57 -32.61 1.62 3.35
CA SER A 57 -31.59 1.09 4.23
C SER A 57 -30.24 1.88 4.32
N SER A 58 -30.26 3.03 5.00
CA SER A 58 -29.06 3.83 5.32
C SER A 58 -28.46 3.52 6.70
N SER A 59 -28.89 2.45 7.37
CA SER A 59 -28.33 2.00 8.66
C SER A 59 -26.90 1.48 8.60
N TRP A 60 -26.31 1.36 7.40
CA TRP A 60 -25.00 0.74 7.18
C TRP A 60 -23.80 1.66 7.38
N SER A 61 -23.95 2.98 7.29
CA SER A 61 -22.83 3.91 7.37
C SER A 61 -22.37 4.24 8.80
N TRP A 62 -23.26 4.18 9.78
CA TRP A 62 -22.98 4.62 11.15
C TRP A 62 -22.32 3.56 12.03
N SER A 63 -22.69 2.29 11.90
CA SER A 63 -22.03 1.18 12.63
C SER A 63 -20.53 1.05 12.35
N TRP A 64 -20.05 1.57 11.20
CA TRP A 64 -18.64 1.49 10.81
C TRP A 64 -17.79 2.63 11.35
N MET A 65 -18.36 3.79 11.62
CA MET A 65 -17.62 4.91 12.21
C MET A 65 -17.12 4.62 13.63
N VAL A 66 -17.82 3.77 14.36
CA VAL A 66 -17.48 3.43 15.76
C VAL A 66 -16.44 2.32 15.84
N LEU A 67 -16.32 1.46 14.82
CA LEU A 67 -15.36 0.35 14.76
C LEU A 67 -13.89 0.78 14.55
N GLY A 68 -13.62 2.06 14.27
CA GLY A 68 -12.29 2.60 14.01
C GLY A 68 -11.39 2.76 15.25
N ARG A 69 -11.94 2.77 16.45
CA ARG A 69 -11.13 2.82 17.68
C ARG A 69 -11.01 1.43 18.26
N GLY A 70 -9.80 0.91 18.32
CA GLY A 70 -9.48 -0.38 18.90
C GLY A 70 -9.74 -0.50 20.40
N HIS A 71 -10.92 -0.10 20.84
CA HIS A 71 -11.46 -0.48 22.13
C HIS A 71 -12.19 -1.81 21.95
N ALA A 72 -11.61 -2.89 22.40
CA ALA A 72 -12.27 -4.19 22.44
C ALA A 72 -13.63 -4.07 23.16
N SER A 73 -13.73 -3.27 24.23
CA SER A 73 -14.95 -3.04 24.99
C SER A 73 -16.05 -2.28 24.21
N VAL A 74 -15.70 -1.43 23.27
CA VAL A 74 -16.68 -0.68 22.46
C VAL A 74 -17.13 -1.48 21.25
N ALA A 75 -16.20 -2.24 20.63
CA ALA A 75 -16.54 -3.17 19.57
C ALA A 75 -17.41 -4.34 20.07
N GLU A 76 -17.18 -4.81 21.30
CA GLU A 76 -17.97 -5.83 21.96
C GLU A 76 -19.39 -5.36 22.33
N ALA A 77 -19.57 -4.09 22.69
CA ALA A 77 -20.89 -3.53 23.01
C ALA A 77 -21.78 -3.30 21.77
N ILE A 78 -21.21 -3.04 20.59
CA ILE A 78 -21.94 -2.68 19.38
C ILE A 78 -22.35 -3.90 18.54
N GLU A 79 -21.72 -5.07 18.71
CA GLU A 79 -22.11 -6.29 17.97
C GLU A 79 -23.36 -7.00 18.55
N SER A 80 -23.92 -6.54 19.66
CA SER A 80 -24.97 -7.28 20.40
C SER A 80 -26.38 -6.70 20.36
N THR A 81 -26.63 -5.50 19.78
CA THR A 81 -27.96 -4.86 19.88
C THR A 81 -28.42 -4.16 18.60
N ASP A 82 -29.65 -4.46 18.20
CA ASP A 82 -30.38 -3.92 17.03
C ASP A 82 -31.46 -2.88 17.45
N THR A 83 -31.20 -1.98 18.41
CA THR A 83 -32.22 -1.04 18.89
C THR A 83 -31.77 0.42 18.97
N GLU A 84 -32.73 1.35 18.89
CA GLU A 84 -32.54 2.82 18.92
C GLU A 84 -31.86 3.35 20.20
N ASP A 85 -31.76 2.58 21.27
CA ASP A 85 -31.09 2.94 22.52
C ASP A 85 -29.58 3.10 22.41
N ASP A 86 -28.97 2.56 21.35
CA ASP A 86 -27.51 2.62 21.11
C ASP A 86 -27.01 4.02 20.75
N TYR A 87 -27.89 4.90 20.29
CA TYR A 87 -27.52 6.27 19.94
C TYR A 87 -27.10 7.10 21.15
N ASP A 88 -27.79 6.91 22.25
CA ASP A 88 -27.51 7.61 23.50
C ASP A 88 -26.23 7.07 24.17
N GLU A 89 -25.95 5.78 24.07
CA GLU A 89 -24.76 5.16 24.64
C GLU A 89 -23.49 5.55 23.87
N VAL A 90 -23.55 5.61 22.53
CA VAL A 90 -22.46 6.12 21.67
C VAL A 90 -22.23 7.62 21.94
N GLN A 91 -23.27 8.39 22.10
CA GLN A 91 -23.17 9.81 22.42
C GLN A 91 -22.59 10.03 23.81
N LYS A 92 -22.96 9.21 24.78
CA LYS A 92 -22.42 9.23 26.16
C LYS A 92 -20.95 8.81 26.20
N LEU A 93 -20.55 7.80 25.42
CA LEU A 93 -19.15 7.39 25.24
C LEU A 93 -18.31 8.50 24.55
N LEU A 94 -18.88 9.18 23.55
CA LEU A 94 -18.25 10.33 22.91
C LEU A 94 -18.08 11.50 23.90
N GLU A 95 -19.05 11.72 24.78
CA GLU A 95 -18.97 12.73 25.84
C GLU A 95 -17.96 12.35 26.94
N GLU A 96 -17.89 11.09 27.34
CA GLU A 96 -16.89 10.60 28.30
C GLU A 96 -15.47 10.65 27.75
N MET A 97 -15.30 10.37 26.47
CA MET A 97 -14.02 10.52 25.79
C MET A 97 -13.62 11.98 25.61
N ALA A 98 -14.59 12.88 25.46
CA ALA A 98 -14.36 14.32 25.47
C ALA A 98 -13.92 14.87 26.83
N LYS A 99 -14.33 14.21 27.92
CA LYS A 99 -13.96 14.59 29.33
C LYS A 99 -12.55 14.12 29.71
N ALA A 100 -11.97 13.13 29.00
CA ALA A 100 -10.62 12.61 29.24
C ALA A 100 -9.50 13.48 28.61
N GLU A 101 -9.82 14.65 28.08
CA GLU A 101 -8.89 15.54 27.37
C GLU A 101 -7.99 16.37 28.31
N HIS A 102 -6.72 16.49 27.91
CA HIS A 102 -5.75 17.44 28.46
C HIS A 102 -6.31 18.86 28.60
N LYS A 103 -5.70 19.65 29.54
CA LYS A 103 -5.91 21.07 29.86
C LYS A 103 -5.81 22.09 28.68
N VAL A 104 -6.34 21.77 27.53
CA VAL A 104 -6.73 22.78 26.56
C VAL A 104 -8.12 23.22 26.96
N ASP A 105 -8.32 24.54 27.14
CA ASP A 105 -9.61 25.11 27.51
C ASP A 105 -10.69 24.67 26.51
N SER A 106 -11.26 23.50 26.75
CA SER A 106 -12.26 22.85 25.89
C SER A 106 -13.58 23.63 25.85
N SER A 107 -13.71 24.65 26.71
CA SER A 107 -14.83 25.57 26.75
C SER A 107 -14.74 26.70 25.71
N SER A 108 -13.55 26.92 25.11
CA SER A 108 -13.39 27.94 24.07
C SER A 108 -14.18 27.59 22.81
N TYR A 109 -14.99 28.51 22.32
CA TYR A 109 -15.75 28.39 21.06
C TYR A 109 -14.85 28.00 19.87
N LYS A 110 -13.63 28.58 19.82
CA LYS A 110 -12.64 28.26 18.78
C LYS A 110 -12.23 26.78 18.81
N TYR A 111 -11.96 26.22 19.98
CA TYR A 111 -11.60 24.81 20.12
C TYR A 111 -12.76 23.88 19.67
N LYS A 112 -14.00 24.18 20.06
CA LYS A 112 -15.16 23.42 19.63
C LYS A 112 -15.33 23.44 18.10
N LEU A 113 -15.10 24.60 17.47
CA LEU A 113 -15.15 24.74 16.01
C LEU A 113 -14.04 23.90 15.33
N LEU A 114 -12.80 23.99 15.81
CA LEU A 114 -11.68 23.22 15.26
C LEU A 114 -11.89 21.70 15.45
N LYS A 115 -12.43 21.30 16.61
CA LYS A 115 -12.75 19.89 16.88
C LYS A 115 -13.82 19.38 15.93
N ARG A 116 -14.87 20.16 15.65
CA ARG A 116 -15.90 19.79 14.67
C ARG A 116 -15.29 19.61 13.28
N ARG A 117 -14.46 20.55 12.82
CA ARG A 117 -13.75 20.44 11.54
C ARG A 117 -12.81 19.23 11.49
N GLN A 118 -12.16 18.89 12.63
CA GLN A 118 -11.33 17.69 12.73
C GLN A 118 -12.17 16.41 12.56
N ILE A 119 -13.32 16.34 13.22
CA ILE A 119 -14.25 15.21 13.06
C ILE A 119 -14.70 15.07 11.61
N GLU A 120 -15.08 16.16 10.96
CA GLU A 120 -15.46 16.19 9.55
C GLU A 120 -14.31 15.66 8.66
N SER A 121 -13.08 16.15 8.88
CA SER A 121 -11.91 15.70 8.12
C SER A 121 -11.58 14.22 8.31
N GLU A 122 -11.70 13.68 9.52
CA GLU A 122 -11.49 12.25 9.78
C GLU A 122 -12.61 11.39 9.17
N THR A 123 -13.85 11.88 9.19
CA THR A 123 -14.98 11.22 8.56
C THR A 123 -14.82 11.16 7.04
N GLU A 124 -14.43 12.28 6.41
CA GLU A 124 -14.13 12.33 4.98
C GLU A 124 -13.01 11.35 4.60
N ALA A 125 -11.93 11.33 5.38
CA ALA A 125 -10.80 10.44 5.15
C ALA A 125 -11.20 8.95 5.25
N TRP A 126 -12.08 8.62 6.18
CA TRP A 126 -12.63 7.27 6.30
C TRP A 126 -13.53 6.90 5.13
N ALA A 127 -14.45 7.78 4.76
CA ALA A 127 -15.37 7.58 3.64
C ALA A 127 -14.61 7.40 2.32
N GLU A 128 -13.56 8.22 2.09
CA GLU A 128 -12.70 8.11 0.91
C GLU A 128 -11.97 6.77 0.88
N ALA A 129 -11.36 6.35 2.01
CA ALA A 129 -10.69 5.07 2.11
C ALA A 129 -11.65 3.88 1.87
N ALA A 130 -12.89 3.98 2.35
CA ALA A 130 -13.93 2.97 2.13
C ALA A 130 -14.34 2.90 0.66
N ARG A 131 -14.51 4.05 0.01
CA ARG A 131 -14.82 4.16 -1.42
C ARG A 131 -13.72 3.56 -2.29
N GLU A 132 -12.46 3.97 -2.07
CA GLU A 132 -11.30 3.45 -2.82
C GLU A 132 -11.14 1.93 -2.65
N TYR A 133 -11.38 1.43 -1.45
CA TYR A 133 -11.35 -0.01 -1.19
C TYR A 133 -12.48 -0.75 -1.92
N GLY A 134 -13.69 -0.19 -1.94
CA GLY A 134 -14.84 -0.72 -2.70
C GLY A 134 -14.55 -0.79 -4.21
N GLU A 135 -14.04 0.29 -4.79
CA GLU A 135 -13.63 0.34 -6.21
C GLU A 135 -12.53 -0.69 -6.53
N LEU A 136 -11.52 -0.80 -5.66
CA LEU A 136 -10.47 -1.81 -5.80
C LEU A 136 -11.05 -3.23 -5.75
N LEU A 137 -12.01 -3.48 -4.87
CA LEU A 137 -12.65 -4.78 -4.71
C LEU A 137 -13.42 -5.16 -5.98
N GLU A 138 -14.20 -4.22 -6.54
CA GLU A 138 -14.93 -4.42 -7.80
C GLU A 138 -13.97 -4.68 -8.97
N ASP A 139 -12.93 -3.85 -9.15
CA ASP A 139 -11.92 -4.04 -10.19
C ASP A 139 -11.23 -5.42 -10.09
N MET A 140 -10.94 -5.86 -8.87
CA MET A 140 -10.34 -7.18 -8.63
C MET A 140 -11.32 -8.33 -8.88
N ARG A 141 -12.62 -8.13 -8.62
CA ARG A 141 -13.68 -9.09 -8.96
C ARG A 141 -13.82 -9.24 -10.47
N ASP A 142 -13.93 -8.14 -11.20
CA ASP A 142 -14.08 -8.12 -12.67
C ASP A 142 -12.89 -8.78 -13.38
N LYS A 143 -11.68 -8.53 -12.90
CA LYS A 143 -10.45 -9.14 -13.41
C LYS A 143 -10.23 -10.59 -12.96
N LYS A 144 -11.12 -11.17 -12.16
CA LYS A 144 -10.97 -12.50 -11.54
C LYS A 144 -9.72 -12.63 -10.66
N LEU A 145 -9.28 -11.51 -10.08
CA LEU A 145 -8.09 -11.42 -9.25
C LEU A 145 -8.40 -11.33 -7.74
N ALA A 146 -9.67 -11.42 -7.35
CA ALA A 146 -10.11 -11.40 -5.95
C ALA A 146 -9.33 -12.37 -5.03
N PRO A 147 -8.91 -13.58 -5.47
CA PRO A 147 -8.05 -14.45 -4.69
C PRO A 147 -6.71 -13.85 -4.25
N ASN A 148 -6.25 -12.77 -4.90
CA ASN A 148 -5.01 -12.08 -4.55
C ASN A 148 -5.16 -11.05 -3.45
N LEU A 149 -6.37 -10.76 -3.01
CA LEU A 149 -6.63 -9.83 -1.91
C LEU A 149 -6.05 -10.35 -0.59
N PRO A 150 -5.57 -9.46 0.30
CA PRO A 150 -4.94 -9.85 1.55
C PRO A 150 -5.83 -10.72 2.44
N TYR A 151 -7.12 -10.40 2.53
CA TYR A 151 -8.08 -11.19 3.28
C TYR A 151 -8.19 -12.63 2.74
N MET A 152 -8.32 -12.80 1.43
CA MET A 152 -8.39 -14.13 0.80
C MET A 152 -7.12 -14.94 1.03
N LYS A 153 -5.95 -14.29 0.98
CA LYS A 153 -4.68 -14.95 1.31
C LYS A 153 -4.64 -15.46 2.76
N SER A 154 -5.24 -14.76 3.69
CA SER A 154 -5.31 -15.22 5.09
C SER A 154 -6.19 -16.47 5.25
N LEU A 155 -7.31 -16.53 4.54
CA LEU A 155 -8.17 -17.74 4.51
C LEU A 155 -7.44 -18.90 3.83
N PHE A 156 -6.78 -18.68 2.71
CA PHE A 156 -6.01 -19.72 2.02
C PHE A 156 -4.92 -20.33 2.89
N LEU A 157 -4.26 -19.55 3.72
CA LEU A 157 -3.27 -20.06 4.68
C LEU A 157 -3.91 -21.02 5.69
N GLY A 158 -5.14 -20.76 6.13
CA GLY A 158 -5.89 -21.66 7.02
C GLY A 158 -6.35 -22.94 6.34
N TRP A 159 -6.76 -22.85 5.06
CA TRP A 159 -7.29 -24.01 4.29
C TRP A 159 -6.19 -24.86 3.63
N PHE A 160 -5.00 -24.29 3.40
CA PHE A 160 -3.95 -24.92 2.62
C PHE A 160 -3.47 -26.25 3.21
N GLU A 161 -3.15 -26.30 4.49
CA GLU A 161 -2.56 -27.47 5.12
C GLU A 161 -3.57 -28.63 5.23
N PRO A 162 -4.81 -28.43 5.67
CA PRO A 162 -5.83 -29.50 5.66
C PRO A 162 -6.09 -30.03 4.25
N LEU A 163 -6.26 -29.16 3.25
CA LEU A 163 -6.49 -29.55 1.87
C LEU A 163 -5.31 -30.33 1.28
N ARG A 164 -4.09 -29.84 1.48
CA ARG A 164 -2.86 -30.54 1.03
C ARG A 164 -2.77 -31.94 1.60
N ASN A 165 -3.04 -32.10 2.89
CA ASN A 165 -2.98 -33.40 3.56
C ASN A 165 -4.05 -34.36 3.02
N ALA A 166 -5.27 -33.86 2.74
CA ALA A 166 -6.32 -34.64 2.12
C ALA A 166 -5.95 -35.07 0.68
N ILE A 167 -5.34 -34.19 -0.11
CA ILE A 167 -4.84 -34.51 -1.45
C ILE A 167 -3.72 -35.56 -1.39
N LEU A 168 -2.78 -35.45 -0.44
CA LEU A 168 -1.70 -36.43 -0.25
C LEU A 168 -2.27 -37.80 0.06
N ALA A 169 -3.24 -37.89 0.96
CA ALA A 169 -3.90 -39.16 1.29
C ALA A 169 -4.57 -39.79 0.05
N ASP A 170 -5.23 -38.97 -0.75
CA ASP A 170 -5.87 -39.40 -2.02
C ASP A 170 -4.81 -39.84 -3.06
N GLN A 171 -3.68 -39.12 -3.15
CA GLN A 171 -2.56 -39.49 -4.01
C GLN A 171 -1.95 -40.85 -3.62
N ASP A 172 -1.82 -41.10 -2.31
CA ASP A 172 -1.30 -42.38 -1.81
C ASP A 172 -2.28 -43.55 -2.12
N LEU A 173 -3.58 -43.31 -1.98
CA LEU A 173 -4.59 -44.29 -2.40
C LEU A 173 -4.55 -44.57 -3.91
N CYS A 174 -4.28 -43.56 -4.74
CA CYS A 174 -4.18 -43.68 -6.18
C CYS A 174 -2.91 -44.41 -6.66
N LYS A 175 -1.92 -44.62 -5.81
CA LYS A 175 -0.70 -45.41 -6.13
C LYS A 175 -0.96 -46.90 -6.08
N ASP A 176 -2.01 -47.37 -5.38
CA ASP A 176 -2.36 -48.76 -5.31
C ASP A 176 -2.88 -49.26 -6.69
N SER A 177 -2.30 -50.32 -7.21
CA SER A 177 -2.67 -50.93 -8.50
C SER A 177 -4.14 -51.41 -8.56
N LYS A 178 -4.81 -51.56 -7.40
CA LYS A 178 -6.23 -51.93 -7.27
C LYS A 178 -7.15 -50.69 -7.26
N CYS A 179 -6.64 -49.47 -7.31
CA CYS A 179 -7.44 -48.26 -7.28
C CYS A 179 -8.28 -48.11 -8.55
N ARG A 180 -9.63 -48.16 -8.40
CA ARG A 180 -10.60 -47.99 -9.50
C ARG A 180 -11.16 -46.56 -9.59
N MET A 181 -10.55 -45.59 -8.91
CA MET A 181 -11.01 -44.21 -8.93
C MET A 181 -10.79 -43.58 -10.31
N SER A 182 -11.81 -42.95 -10.85
CA SER A 182 -11.80 -42.41 -12.22
C SER A 182 -10.81 -41.24 -12.45
N HIS A 183 -10.33 -40.62 -11.39
CA HIS A 183 -9.31 -39.51 -11.43
C HIS A 183 -7.89 -40.05 -11.20
N ALA A 184 -7.71 -41.29 -10.72
CA ALA A 184 -6.42 -41.86 -10.33
C ALA A 184 -5.30 -41.71 -11.38
N PRO A 185 -5.55 -41.92 -12.71
CA PRO A 185 -4.48 -41.83 -13.71
C PRO A 185 -3.80 -40.45 -13.81
N TYR A 186 -4.48 -39.42 -13.37
CA TYR A 186 -4.04 -38.01 -13.53
C TYR A 186 -3.62 -37.36 -12.20
N PHE A 187 -3.94 -38.00 -11.06
CA PHE A 187 -3.84 -37.36 -9.76
C PHE A 187 -2.40 -37.27 -9.22
N ASN A 188 -1.49 -38.08 -9.77
CA ASN A 188 -0.07 -38.07 -9.39
C ASN A 188 0.82 -37.21 -10.31
N ASP A 189 0.26 -36.56 -11.34
CA ASP A 189 1.00 -35.74 -12.30
C ASP A 189 1.52 -34.40 -11.72
N LEU A 190 0.92 -33.93 -10.61
CA LEU A 190 1.25 -32.69 -9.97
C LEU A 190 1.38 -32.88 -8.44
N PRO A 191 2.35 -32.22 -7.77
CA PRO A 191 2.44 -32.24 -6.31
C PRO A 191 1.21 -31.69 -5.62
N ALA A 192 0.82 -32.30 -4.48
CA ALA A 192 -0.36 -31.90 -3.70
C ALA A 192 -0.36 -30.42 -3.31
N ASP A 193 0.80 -29.84 -2.96
CA ASP A 193 0.95 -28.43 -2.65
C ASP A 193 0.47 -27.53 -3.80
N MET A 194 0.81 -27.90 -5.03
CA MET A 194 0.42 -27.14 -6.22
C MET A 194 -1.05 -27.32 -6.53
N MET A 195 -1.57 -28.55 -6.42
CA MET A 195 -3.00 -28.81 -6.62
C MET A 195 -3.86 -28.03 -5.63
N ALA A 196 -3.50 -28.02 -4.34
CA ALA A 196 -4.21 -27.28 -3.30
C ALA A 196 -4.29 -25.78 -3.64
N VAL A 197 -3.16 -25.15 -3.99
CA VAL A 197 -3.13 -23.73 -4.35
C VAL A 197 -3.99 -23.45 -5.61
N VAL A 198 -3.85 -24.25 -6.65
CA VAL A 198 -4.63 -24.09 -7.90
C VAL A 198 -6.12 -24.19 -7.62
N THR A 199 -6.53 -25.20 -6.84
CA THR A 199 -7.95 -25.45 -6.51
C THR A 199 -8.56 -24.27 -5.76
N MET A 200 -7.92 -23.80 -4.67
CA MET A 200 -8.38 -22.65 -3.88
C MET A 200 -8.50 -21.39 -4.74
N HIS A 201 -7.44 -21.05 -5.50
CA HIS A 201 -7.44 -19.85 -6.33
C HIS A 201 -8.51 -19.88 -7.44
N LYS A 202 -8.68 -21.03 -8.12
CA LYS A 202 -9.64 -21.15 -9.21
C LYS A 202 -11.07 -21.12 -8.72
N LEU A 203 -11.40 -21.87 -7.66
CA LEU A 203 -12.75 -21.86 -7.10
C LEU A 203 -13.12 -20.45 -6.61
N MET A 204 -12.25 -19.81 -5.85
CA MET A 204 -12.54 -18.47 -5.35
C MET A 204 -12.63 -17.41 -6.46
N ALA A 205 -11.80 -17.52 -7.52
CA ALA A 205 -11.93 -16.61 -8.66
C ALA A 205 -13.29 -16.74 -9.37
N LEU A 206 -13.87 -17.94 -9.40
CA LEU A 206 -15.20 -18.17 -9.97
C LEU A 206 -16.33 -17.69 -9.06
N LEU A 207 -16.22 -17.97 -7.76
CA LEU A 207 -17.24 -17.58 -6.77
C LEU A 207 -17.33 -16.05 -6.60
N MET A 208 -16.21 -15.34 -6.80
CA MET A 208 -16.18 -13.87 -6.65
C MET A 208 -16.49 -13.11 -7.95
N THR A 209 -16.83 -13.78 -9.05
CA THR A 209 -17.27 -13.12 -10.28
C THR A 209 -18.78 -12.92 -10.30
N ASN A 210 -19.24 -11.76 -10.76
CA ASN A 210 -20.67 -11.39 -10.81
C ASN A 210 -21.49 -12.18 -11.85
N ALA A 211 -20.87 -13.01 -12.69
CA ALA A 211 -21.54 -13.67 -13.82
C ALA A 211 -22.66 -14.66 -13.43
N ASN A 212 -22.64 -15.21 -12.20
CA ASN A 212 -23.64 -16.17 -11.71
C ASN A 212 -24.32 -15.73 -10.40
N GLY A 213 -24.17 -14.48 -10.01
CA GLY A 213 -24.46 -13.98 -8.67
C GLY A 213 -23.22 -14.14 -7.75
N VAL A 214 -22.96 -13.11 -6.94
CA VAL A 214 -21.81 -13.13 -6.04
C VAL A 214 -21.88 -14.31 -5.10
N GLY A 215 -20.78 -15.06 -5.00
CA GLY A 215 -20.67 -16.19 -4.09
C GLY A 215 -21.18 -17.54 -4.62
N THR A 216 -21.57 -17.62 -5.90
CA THR A 216 -22.10 -18.87 -6.48
C THR A 216 -21.39 -19.29 -7.77
N ALA A 217 -21.15 -20.60 -7.96
CA ALA A 217 -20.59 -21.16 -9.19
C ALA A 217 -21.23 -22.51 -9.55
N ARG A 218 -21.43 -22.77 -10.85
CA ARG A 218 -21.92 -24.06 -11.31
C ARG A 218 -20.86 -25.14 -11.10
N VAL A 219 -21.22 -26.26 -10.49
CA VAL A 219 -20.32 -27.39 -10.15
C VAL A 219 -19.51 -27.84 -11.35
N ILE A 220 -20.19 -28.15 -12.47
CA ILE A 220 -19.53 -28.67 -13.69
C ILE A 220 -18.53 -27.63 -14.26
N GLN A 221 -18.90 -26.37 -14.29
CA GLN A 221 -18.04 -25.29 -14.77
C GLN A 221 -16.80 -25.13 -13.87
N ALA A 222 -16.99 -25.16 -12.55
CA ALA A 222 -15.91 -25.05 -11.58
C ALA A 222 -14.97 -26.25 -11.69
N ALA A 223 -15.52 -27.47 -11.76
CA ALA A 223 -14.73 -28.69 -11.90
C ALA A 223 -13.90 -28.69 -13.19
N CYS A 224 -14.49 -28.34 -14.34
CA CYS A 224 -13.77 -28.25 -15.60
C CYS A 224 -12.62 -27.24 -15.54
N GLN A 225 -12.86 -26.03 -15.03
CA GLN A 225 -11.84 -24.99 -14.95
C GLN A 225 -10.72 -25.28 -13.93
N ILE A 226 -11.04 -25.98 -12.85
CA ILE A 226 -10.03 -26.45 -11.89
C ILE A 226 -9.17 -27.54 -12.55
N GLY A 227 -9.80 -28.54 -13.17
CA GLY A 227 -9.08 -29.62 -13.85
C GLY A 227 -8.19 -29.15 -14.99
N GLU A 228 -8.69 -28.23 -15.84
CA GLU A 228 -7.88 -27.57 -16.88
C GLU A 228 -6.68 -26.82 -16.30
N ALA A 229 -6.89 -26.12 -15.19
CA ALA A 229 -5.81 -25.39 -14.55
C ALA A 229 -4.76 -26.32 -13.94
N VAL A 230 -5.17 -27.45 -13.38
CA VAL A 230 -4.27 -28.48 -12.85
C VAL A 230 -3.50 -29.17 -13.96
N GLU A 231 -4.15 -29.54 -15.08
CA GLU A 231 -3.47 -30.08 -16.27
C GLU A 231 -2.39 -29.12 -16.79
N ASN A 232 -2.73 -27.85 -16.94
CA ASN A 232 -1.79 -26.84 -17.39
C ASN A 232 -0.57 -26.68 -16.46
N GLU A 233 -0.76 -26.78 -15.13
CA GLU A 233 0.36 -26.76 -14.18
C GLU A 233 1.14 -28.07 -14.21
N ALA A 234 0.48 -29.24 -14.35
CA ALA A 234 1.13 -30.52 -14.48
C ALA A 234 2.06 -30.55 -15.70
N ARG A 235 1.59 -30.05 -16.84
CA ARG A 235 2.37 -29.91 -18.08
C ARG A 235 3.61 -29.04 -17.87
N ILE A 236 3.48 -27.87 -17.25
CA ILE A 236 4.62 -26.98 -16.93
C ILE A 236 5.57 -27.70 -15.96
N TYR A 237 5.04 -28.32 -14.93
CA TYR A 237 5.82 -29.01 -13.90
C TYR A 237 6.64 -30.15 -14.50
N GLN A 238 6.04 -31.02 -15.30
CA GLN A 238 6.74 -32.12 -15.96
C GLN A 238 7.79 -31.62 -16.97
N PHE A 239 7.47 -30.61 -17.76
CA PHE A 239 8.45 -29.99 -18.68
C PHE A 239 9.69 -29.48 -17.92
N MET A 240 9.50 -28.92 -16.72
CA MET A 240 10.59 -28.43 -15.88
C MET A 240 11.31 -29.56 -15.10
N LYS A 241 10.62 -30.69 -14.80
CA LYS A 241 11.18 -31.84 -14.05
C LYS A 241 12.14 -32.66 -14.89
N ARG A 242 11.86 -32.90 -16.14
CA ARG A 242 12.71 -33.67 -17.10
C ARG A 242 14.17 -33.17 -17.16
N GLU A 243 14.45 -31.94 -16.71
CA GLU A 243 15.83 -31.42 -16.61
C GLU A 243 16.63 -31.99 -15.43
N LYS A 244 15.97 -32.31 -14.30
CA LYS A 244 16.66 -32.78 -13.10
C LYS A 244 17.08 -34.25 -13.22
N GLU A 245 16.28 -35.03 -13.90
CA GLU A 245 16.53 -36.47 -14.10
C GLU A 245 17.68 -36.71 -15.09
N ASN A 246 17.77 -35.92 -16.17
CA ASN A 246 18.91 -35.97 -17.09
C ASN A 246 20.24 -35.56 -16.47
N LYS A 247 20.23 -34.61 -15.49
CA LYS A 247 21.47 -34.22 -14.78
C LYS A 247 21.94 -35.25 -13.75
N SER A 248 21.04 -36.06 -13.20
CA SER A 248 21.41 -37.12 -12.24
C SER A 248 21.92 -38.38 -12.91
N SER A 249 21.53 -38.63 -14.17
CA SER A 249 22.00 -39.81 -14.93
C SER A 249 23.38 -39.60 -15.60
N HIS A 250 23.87 -38.36 -15.71
CA HIS A 250 25.20 -38.07 -16.27
C HIS A 250 26.37 -38.10 -15.27
N LEU A 251 26.16 -38.57 -14.05
CA LEU A 251 27.19 -38.74 -13.03
C LEU A 251 27.82 -40.15 -13.02
N ALA A 252 27.50 -41.04 -13.98
CA ALA A 252 28.16 -42.32 -14.16
C ALA A 252 29.08 -42.26 -15.40
N PRO A 253 30.37 -42.56 -15.29
CA PRO A 253 31.26 -42.60 -16.43
C PRO A 253 31.00 -43.88 -17.25
N VAL A 254 30.48 -43.71 -18.47
CA VAL A 254 30.53 -44.78 -19.48
C VAL A 254 31.36 -44.27 -20.65
N GLU A 255 32.59 -44.74 -20.72
CA GLU A 255 33.36 -44.72 -21.95
C GLU A 255 32.71 -45.66 -22.95
N GLN A 256 32.30 -45.15 -24.11
CA GLN A 256 32.46 -45.72 -25.44
C GLN A 256 31.55 -45.13 -26.50
N SER A 257 32.18 -44.86 -27.64
CA SER A 257 31.69 -44.56 -28.98
C SER A 257 31.36 -43.10 -29.35
N GLY A 258 32.42 -42.49 -29.97
CA GLY A 258 32.29 -41.21 -30.68
C GLY A 258 31.56 -41.40 -32.02
N LYS A 259 30.67 -40.46 -32.26
CA LYS A 259 30.03 -39.96 -33.48
C LYS A 259 28.51 -39.68 -33.40
N LEU A 260 27.87 -40.05 -32.27
CA LEU A 260 26.45 -39.64 -32.00
C LEU A 260 26.32 -38.48 -31.01
N THR A 261 27.46 -37.85 -30.65
CA THR A 261 27.53 -36.93 -29.49
C THR A 261 27.31 -35.47 -29.84
N GLU A 262 27.53 -35.02 -31.09
CA GLU A 262 27.41 -33.60 -31.46
C GLU A 262 25.95 -33.15 -31.64
N GLU A 263 25.14 -33.94 -32.37
CA GLU A 263 23.71 -33.62 -32.55
C GLU A 263 22.91 -33.70 -31.26
N ASN A 264 23.23 -34.64 -30.38
CA ASN A 264 22.60 -34.75 -29.04
C ASN A 264 23.01 -33.57 -28.13
N GLY A 265 24.22 -33.08 -28.20
CA GLY A 265 24.71 -31.93 -27.45
C GLY A 265 24.04 -30.61 -27.85
N GLU A 266 23.82 -30.41 -29.18
CA GLU A 266 23.11 -29.22 -29.66
C GLU A 266 21.63 -29.23 -29.29
N MET A 267 21.00 -30.42 -29.34
CA MET A 267 19.58 -30.57 -28.93
C MET A 267 19.38 -30.35 -27.42
N GLU A 268 20.30 -30.81 -26.61
CA GLU A 268 20.29 -30.57 -25.14
C GLU A 268 20.51 -29.08 -24.83
N GLN A 269 21.43 -28.42 -25.48
CA GLN A 269 21.63 -26.97 -25.34
C GLN A 269 20.39 -26.17 -25.74
N LYS A 270 19.74 -26.54 -26.82
CA LYS A 270 18.50 -25.91 -27.32
C LYS A 270 17.37 -26.08 -26.30
N GLN A 271 17.19 -27.29 -25.75
CA GLN A 271 16.19 -27.55 -24.71
C GLN A 271 16.50 -26.79 -23.42
N SER A 272 17.76 -26.73 -22.99
CA SER A 272 18.18 -25.97 -21.78
C SER A 272 17.88 -24.48 -21.92
N ARG A 273 18.15 -23.89 -23.11
CA ARG A 273 17.81 -22.47 -23.41
C ARG A 273 16.30 -22.23 -23.34
N LEU A 274 15.48 -23.15 -23.87
CA LEU A 274 14.01 -23.05 -23.80
C LEU A 274 13.48 -23.15 -22.38
N ARG A 275 13.99 -24.07 -21.56
CA ARG A 275 13.61 -24.19 -20.16
C ARG A 275 13.96 -22.95 -19.37
N LYS A 276 15.16 -22.37 -19.59
CA LYS A 276 15.54 -21.06 -18.99
C LYS A 276 14.58 -19.95 -19.41
N ARG A 277 14.14 -19.94 -20.67
CA ARG A 277 13.17 -18.97 -21.18
C ARG A 277 11.79 -19.16 -20.54
N VAL A 278 11.29 -20.40 -20.45
CA VAL A 278 10.04 -20.73 -19.77
C VAL A 278 10.11 -20.35 -18.28
N ALA A 279 11.20 -20.68 -17.58
CA ALA A 279 11.42 -20.29 -16.19
C ALA A 279 11.42 -18.76 -16.02
N GLY A 280 12.01 -18.02 -16.96
CA GLY A 280 12.00 -16.56 -16.99
C GLY A 280 10.59 -15.97 -17.20
N LEU A 281 9.78 -16.58 -18.06
CA LEU A 281 8.39 -16.18 -18.30
C LEU A 281 7.51 -16.48 -17.08
N MET A 282 7.71 -17.64 -16.44
CA MET A 282 6.99 -17.99 -15.20
C MET A 282 7.32 -17.04 -14.04
N LYS A 283 8.59 -16.60 -13.92
CA LYS A 283 8.96 -15.55 -12.95
C LYS A 283 8.25 -14.21 -13.22
N LYS A 284 7.99 -13.89 -14.49
CA LYS A 284 7.29 -12.68 -14.93
C LYS A 284 5.77 -12.84 -15.00
N GLN A 285 5.23 -13.95 -14.50
CA GLN A 285 3.80 -14.30 -14.52
C GLN A 285 3.18 -14.35 -15.94
N LYS A 286 3.98 -14.55 -16.98
CA LYS A 286 3.54 -14.65 -18.38
C LYS A 286 3.21 -16.10 -18.76
N LYS A 287 2.28 -16.72 -18.02
CA LYS A 287 1.92 -18.15 -18.15
C LYS A 287 1.49 -18.54 -19.56
N LEU A 288 0.65 -17.75 -20.22
CA LEU A 288 0.19 -18.02 -21.60
C LEU A 288 1.35 -18.09 -22.60
N GLN A 289 2.34 -17.23 -22.47
CA GLN A 289 3.53 -17.27 -23.33
C GLN A 289 4.41 -18.48 -23.05
N ALA A 290 4.53 -18.89 -21.77
CA ALA A 290 5.23 -20.11 -21.39
C ALA A 290 4.54 -21.35 -21.96
N MET A 291 3.22 -21.44 -21.85
CA MET A 291 2.42 -22.53 -22.44
C MET A 291 2.53 -22.59 -23.96
N GLY A 292 2.54 -21.45 -24.66
CA GLY A 292 2.73 -21.40 -26.10
C GLY A 292 4.13 -21.93 -26.56
N ILE A 293 5.16 -21.79 -25.72
CA ILE A 293 6.48 -22.35 -25.98
C ILE A 293 6.46 -23.87 -25.76
N ILE A 294 5.88 -24.33 -24.66
CA ILE A 294 5.78 -25.75 -24.31
C ILE A 294 4.93 -26.48 -25.35
N GLY A 295 3.78 -25.94 -25.76
CA GLY A 295 2.86 -26.56 -26.71
C GLY A 295 3.42 -26.78 -28.12
N ARG A 296 4.51 -26.10 -28.49
CA ARG A 296 5.21 -26.29 -29.78
C ARG A 296 6.24 -27.43 -29.78
N GLN A 297 6.57 -27.95 -28.59
CA GLN A 297 7.71 -28.85 -28.40
C GLN A 297 7.41 -30.10 -27.58
N ASP A 298 6.16 -30.25 -27.12
CA ASP A 298 5.80 -31.32 -26.20
C ASP A 298 4.74 -32.24 -26.83
N ASP A 299 5.00 -33.56 -26.80
CA ASP A 299 4.07 -34.61 -27.19
C ASP A 299 3.04 -34.90 -26.07
N TRP A 300 2.70 -33.87 -25.27
CA TRP A 300 1.74 -33.98 -24.18
C TRP A 300 0.35 -34.37 -24.70
N LYS A 301 -0.10 -35.52 -24.31
CA LYS A 301 -1.48 -35.94 -24.56
C LYS A 301 -2.41 -35.18 -23.62
N THR A 302 -3.27 -34.34 -24.17
CA THR A 302 -4.28 -33.62 -23.37
C THR A 302 -5.21 -34.56 -22.68
N TRP A 303 -5.60 -34.25 -21.43
CA TRP A 303 -6.48 -35.12 -20.64
C TRP A 303 -7.90 -35.25 -21.21
N GLY A 304 -8.38 -34.27 -21.94
CA GLY A 304 -9.76 -34.16 -22.39
C GLY A 304 -10.71 -33.67 -21.28
N GLN A 305 -11.85 -33.15 -21.69
CA GLN A 305 -12.84 -32.53 -20.78
C GLN A 305 -13.32 -33.46 -19.67
N GLU A 306 -13.55 -34.74 -19.99
CA GLU A 306 -14.03 -35.70 -19.01
C GLU A 306 -13.04 -35.92 -17.88
N ALA A 307 -11.76 -36.06 -18.18
CA ALA A 307 -10.71 -36.21 -17.19
C ALA A 307 -10.52 -34.95 -16.35
N GLN A 308 -10.55 -33.78 -17.00
CA GLN A 308 -10.50 -32.47 -16.31
C GLN A 308 -11.64 -32.34 -15.28
N VAL A 309 -12.88 -32.70 -15.68
CA VAL A 309 -14.05 -32.67 -14.78
C VAL A 309 -13.88 -33.66 -13.62
N LYS A 310 -13.40 -34.89 -13.87
CA LYS A 310 -13.17 -35.88 -12.82
C LYS A 310 -12.16 -35.42 -11.78
N VAL A 311 -11.00 -34.93 -12.23
CA VAL A 311 -9.95 -34.39 -11.36
C VAL A 311 -10.45 -33.16 -10.62
N GLY A 312 -11.04 -32.20 -11.32
CA GLY A 312 -11.55 -30.98 -10.71
C GLY A 312 -12.67 -31.19 -9.71
N SER A 313 -13.59 -32.15 -9.99
CA SER A 313 -14.66 -32.50 -9.05
C SER A 313 -14.11 -33.11 -7.77
N ARG A 314 -13.10 -33.99 -7.85
CA ARG A 314 -12.48 -34.58 -6.66
C ARG A 314 -11.76 -33.55 -5.82
N LEU A 315 -10.95 -32.70 -6.45
CA LEU A 315 -10.25 -31.60 -5.75
C LEU A 315 -11.20 -30.61 -5.07
N MET A 316 -12.29 -30.29 -5.75
CA MET A 316 -13.33 -29.41 -5.23
C MET A 316 -14.06 -30.04 -4.04
N GLN A 317 -14.35 -31.36 -4.12
CA GLN A 317 -14.93 -32.13 -3.00
C GLN A 317 -14.01 -32.06 -1.78
N LEU A 318 -12.71 -32.37 -1.96
CA LEU A 318 -11.73 -32.31 -0.87
C LEU A 318 -11.64 -30.89 -0.25
N LEU A 319 -11.75 -29.84 -1.07
CA LEU A 319 -11.76 -28.47 -0.56
C LEU A 319 -13.01 -28.17 0.27
N ILE A 320 -14.20 -28.62 -0.18
CA ILE A 320 -15.46 -28.43 0.56
C ILE A 320 -15.40 -29.16 1.91
N GLU A 321 -14.79 -30.33 1.95
CA GLU A 321 -14.68 -31.17 3.16
C GLU A 321 -13.65 -30.62 4.16
N THR A 322 -12.65 -29.83 3.71
CA THR A 322 -11.52 -29.38 4.54
C THR A 322 -11.48 -27.89 4.83
N ALA A 323 -12.23 -27.07 4.09
CA ALA A 323 -12.24 -25.64 4.26
C ALA A 323 -13.33 -25.18 5.24
N TYR A 324 -12.91 -24.67 6.38
CA TYR A 324 -13.80 -24.12 7.41
C TYR A 324 -13.50 -22.63 7.65
N ILE A 325 -14.52 -21.92 8.12
CA ILE A 325 -14.41 -20.54 8.56
C ILE A 325 -14.96 -20.43 9.98
N GLN A 326 -14.26 -19.67 10.80
CA GLN A 326 -14.70 -19.34 12.15
C GLN A 326 -15.15 -17.89 12.14
N PRO A 327 -16.40 -17.59 12.56
CA PRO A 327 -16.82 -16.20 12.78
C PRO A 327 -15.90 -15.53 13.79
N PRO A 328 -15.68 -14.21 13.71
CA PRO A 328 -15.01 -13.46 14.76
C PRO A 328 -15.88 -13.63 16.02
N THR A 329 -15.40 -14.41 16.97
CA THR A 329 -16.13 -14.71 18.20
C THR A 329 -16.07 -13.54 19.15
N ASN A 330 -17.23 -12.99 19.47
CA ASN A 330 -17.55 -12.45 20.77
C ASN A 330 -17.95 -13.64 21.67
N GLN A 331 -16.98 -14.47 22.03
CA GLN A 331 -17.26 -15.55 22.97
C GLN A 331 -17.39 -14.97 24.39
N ILE A 332 -18.59 -14.56 24.73
CA ILE A 332 -19.05 -14.42 26.10
C ILE A 332 -19.66 -15.78 26.49
N GLY A 333 -18.81 -16.79 26.68
CA GLY A 333 -19.27 -18.10 27.13
C GLY A 333 -18.28 -19.22 26.85
N ASP A 334 -18.23 -20.22 27.72
CA ASP A 334 -17.41 -21.45 27.63
C ASP A 334 -17.92 -22.46 26.58
N GLY A 335 -18.66 -22.00 25.54
CA GLY A 335 -19.14 -22.84 24.46
C GLY A 335 -18.06 -23.21 23.44
N PRO A 336 -18.20 -24.35 22.73
CA PRO A 336 -17.28 -24.70 21.65
C PRO A 336 -17.33 -23.64 20.54
N PRO A 337 -16.20 -23.39 19.83
CA PRO A 337 -16.15 -22.40 18.76
C PRO A 337 -17.14 -22.77 17.64
N ASP A 338 -17.91 -21.80 17.19
CA ASP A 338 -18.85 -21.95 16.07
C ASP A 338 -18.03 -22.00 14.76
N ILE A 339 -17.92 -23.20 14.18
CA ILE A 339 -17.13 -23.46 12.98
C ILE A 339 -18.08 -23.79 11.84
N HIS A 340 -18.07 -22.98 10.76
CA HIS A 340 -18.88 -23.20 9.58
C HIS A 340 -18.06 -23.73 8.41
N PRO A 341 -18.62 -24.59 7.54
CA PRO A 341 -18.01 -24.94 6.27
C PRO A 341 -17.95 -23.68 5.37
N ALA A 342 -16.78 -23.38 4.81
CA ALA A 342 -16.60 -22.23 3.93
C ALA A 342 -17.37 -22.32 2.62
N PHE A 343 -17.72 -23.55 2.20
CA PHE A 343 -18.44 -23.84 0.95
C PHE A 343 -19.54 -24.84 1.18
N ARG A 344 -20.65 -24.65 0.45
CA ARG A 344 -21.79 -25.56 0.46
C ARG A 344 -22.16 -25.96 -0.97
N HIS A 345 -22.50 -27.24 -1.17
CA HIS A 345 -23.05 -27.74 -2.43
C HIS A 345 -24.57 -27.76 -2.34
N THR A 346 -25.23 -27.02 -3.22
CA THR A 346 -26.70 -26.89 -3.29
C THR A 346 -27.21 -27.25 -4.69
N LEU A 347 -28.48 -27.64 -4.79
CA LEU A 347 -29.14 -27.92 -6.06
C LEU A 347 -30.12 -26.78 -6.38
N ARG A 348 -29.96 -26.18 -7.56
CA ARG A 348 -30.91 -25.18 -8.08
C ARG A 348 -31.67 -25.71 -9.26
N THR A 349 -32.93 -25.29 -9.41
CA THR A 349 -33.83 -25.68 -10.49
C THR A 349 -33.97 -24.49 -11.45
N LEU A 350 -33.74 -24.71 -12.74
CA LEU A 350 -34.12 -23.80 -13.81
C LEU A 350 -35.45 -24.23 -14.37
N SER A 351 -36.45 -23.36 -14.26
CA SER A 351 -37.73 -23.48 -14.98
C SER A 351 -37.65 -22.58 -16.21
N ASN A 352 -37.68 -23.19 -17.41
CA ASN A 352 -37.94 -22.43 -18.63
C ASN A 352 -39.44 -22.31 -18.79
N GLU A 353 -40.00 -21.06 -18.72
CA GLU A 353 -41.42 -20.80 -18.89
C GLU A 353 -41.95 -21.23 -20.27
N SER A 354 -41.10 -21.33 -21.29
CA SER A 354 -41.44 -21.74 -22.65
C SER A 354 -41.37 -23.23 -22.93
N GLN A 355 -40.70 -24.01 -22.07
CA GLN A 355 -40.63 -25.46 -22.18
C GLN A 355 -40.85 -26.07 -20.79
N ARG A 356 -41.87 -26.87 -20.60
CA ARG A 356 -42.26 -27.54 -19.34
C ARG A 356 -41.15 -28.43 -18.74
N GLU A 357 -39.88 -28.24 -19.06
CA GLU A 357 -38.73 -28.98 -18.55
C GLU A 357 -38.06 -28.24 -17.40
N THR A 358 -38.12 -28.80 -16.23
CA THR A 358 -37.33 -28.37 -15.06
C THR A 358 -36.01 -29.15 -15.04
N ARG A 359 -34.88 -28.44 -15.24
CA ARG A 359 -33.55 -29.03 -15.13
C ARG A 359 -32.91 -28.63 -13.78
N ARG A 360 -32.50 -29.66 -13.01
CA ARG A 360 -31.73 -29.44 -11.78
C ARG A 360 -30.24 -29.42 -12.10
N TYR A 361 -29.50 -28.47 -11.51
CA TYR A 361 -28.04 -28.37 -11.62
C TYR A 361 -27.42 -28.07 -10.27
N GLY A 362 -26.20 -28.60 -10.04
CA GLY A 362 -25.42 -28.37 -8.83
C GLY A 362 -24.74 -27.01 -8.86
N VAL A 363 -24.79 -26.33 -7.72
CA VAL A 363 -24.14 -25.03 -7.47
C VAL A 363 -23.32 -25.14 -6.21
N ILE A 364 -22.11 -24.58 -6.23
CA ILE A 364 -21.33 -24.33 -5.03
C ILE A 364 -21.61 -22.91 -4.59
N GLU A 365 -21.90 -22.76 -3.33
CA GLU A 365 -22.12 -21.48 -2.66
C GLU A 365 -21.02 -21.24 -1.63
N CYS A 366 -20.55 -20.03 -1.58
CA CYS A 366 -19.61 -19.58 -0.56
C CYS A 366 -20.39 -19.11 0.67
N ASP A 367 -19.91 -19.45 1.86
CA ASP A 367 -20.53 -18.94 3.09
C ASP A 367 -20.53 -17.40 3.12
N PRO A 368 -21.64 -16.76 3.54
CA PRO A 368 -21.73 -15.31 3.63
C PRO A 368 -20.61 -14.67 4.46
N LEU A 369 -20.09 -15.36 5.47
CA LEU A 369 -18.97 -14.87 6.29
C LEU A 369 -17.69 -14.63 5.47
N VAL A 370 -17.44 -15.43 4.43
CA VAL A 370 -16.30 -15.23 3.53
C VAL A 370 -16.48 -13.96 2.71
N GLN A 371 -17.71 -13.71 2.23
CA GLN A 371 -18.03 -12.51 1.46
C GLN A 371 -18.03 -11.25 2.34
N ASN A 372 -18.73 -11.32 3.47
CA ASN A 372 -18.80 -10.22 4.44
C ASN A 372 -17.41 -9.86 4.96
N GLY A 373 -16.55 -10.84 5.23
CA GLY A 373 -15.17 -10.58 5.64
C GLY A 373 -14.33 -9.87 4.59
N LEU A 374 -14.62 -10.10 3.30
CA LEU A 374 -13.99 -9.39 2.19
C LEU A 374 -14.43 -7.92 2.15
N GLU A 375 -15.71 -7.67 2.29
CA GLU A 375 -16.33 -6.33 2.27
C GLU A 375 -16.03 -5.56 3.57
N LYS A 376 -16.04 -6.26 4.69
CA LYS A 376 -15.84 -5.69 6.03
C LYS A 376 -14.39 -5.60 6.51
N SER A 377 -13.41 -5.85 5.65
CA SER A 377 -12.00 -5.85 6.07
C SER A 377 -11.39 -4.43 6.08
N ALA A 378 -11.86 -3.58 7.00
CA ALA A 378 -11.29 -2.25 7.27
C ALA A 378 -9.76 -2.26 7.53
N ARG A 379 -9.20 -3.40 7.93
CA ARG A 379 -7.76 -3.58 8.17
C ARG A 379 -6.89 -3.41 6.92
N HIS A 380 -7.48 -3.47 5.73
CA HIS A 380 -6.78 -3.39 4.45
C HIS A 380 -7.03 -2.07 3.72
N MET A 381 -7.84 -1.19 4.31
CA MET A 381 -8.05 0.16 3.80
C MET A 381 -6.79 1.00 4.03
N VAL A 382 -6.44 1.80 3.05
CA VAL A 382 -5.38 2.79 3.17
C VAL A 382 -6.03 4.12 3.58
N ILE A 383 -5.95 4.43 4.87
CA ILE A 383 -6.55 5.66 5.41
C ILE A 383 -5.64 6.84 5.07
N PRO A 384 -6.14 7.89 4.42
CA PRO A 384 -5.38 9.11 4.17
C PRO A 384 -5.32 9.97 5.44
N TYR A 385 -4.41 9.61 6.36
CA TYR A 385 -4.19 10.38 7.58
C TYR A 385 -3.77 11.83 7.25
N MET A 386 -4.61 12.80 7.63
CA MET A 386 -4.33 14.23 7.45
C MET A 386 -3.68 14.83 8.71
N PRO A 387 -2.97 15.98 8.63
CA PRO A 387 -2.59 16.73 9.82
C PRO A 387 -3.82 17.10 10.65
N MET A 388 -3.69 17.12 11.99
CA MET A 388 -4.80 17.41 12.88
C MET A 388 -4.92 18.89 13.19
N LEU A 389 -6.16 19.39 13.22
CA LEU A 389 -6.47 20.80 13.58
C LEU A 389 -6.56 21.03 15.10
N VAL A 390 -6.63 19.94 15.85
CA VAL A 390 -6.63 19.94 17.32
C VAL A 390 -5.47 19.07 17.82
N PRO A 391 -4.99 19.26 19.06
CA PRO A 391 -3.97 18.39 19.62
C PRO A 391 -4.39 16.93 19.55
N PRO A 392 -3.47 16.01 19.18
CA PRO A 392 -3.74 14.58 19.16
C PRO A 392 -4.14 14.07 20.55
N ILE A 393 -4.92 12.99 20.58
CA ILE A 393 -5.18 12.27 21.83
C ILE A 393 -3.88 11.62 22.28
N ASN A 394 -3.55 11.76 23.54
CA ASN A 394 -2.36 11.18 24.12
C ASN A 394 -2.39 9.65 24.06
N TRP A 395 -1.26 9.06 23.70
CA TRP A 395 -1.09 7.62 23.76
C TRP A 395 -1.20 7.11 25.19
N THR A 396 -2.06 6.14 25.40
CA THR A 396 -2.27 5.45 26.69
C THR A 396 -2.21 3.93 26.55
N GLY A 397 -2.13 3.42 25.30
CA GLY A 397 -2.07 2.00 24.98
C GLY A 397 -1.66 1.75 23.54
N TYR A 398 -1.61 0.48 23.12
CA TYR A 398 -1.20 0.08 21.78
C TYR A 398 -2.06 0.73 20.68
N ASP A 399 -3.35 0.81 20.90
CA ASP A 399 -4.37 1.29 19.94
C ASP A 399 -5.22 2.44 20.52
N LYS A 400 -4.70 3.12 21.54
CA LYS A 400 -5.38 4.22 22.24
C LYS A 400 -4.55 5.49 22.17
N GLY A 401 -4.90 6.39 21.25
CA GLY A 401 -4.22 7.68 21.07
C GLY A 401 -4.23 8.15 19.62
N ALA A 402 -3.59 9.27 19.35
CA ALA A 402 -3.44 9.97 18.08
C ALA A 402 -4.73 10.60 17.54
N TYR A 403 -5.42 10.03 16.56
CA TYR A 403 -6.61 10.60 15.93
C TYR A 403 -7.87 10.43 16.81
N LEU A 404 -8.90 11.24 16.54
CA LEU A 404 -10.16 11.19 17.32
C LEU A 404 -10.95 9.91 17.05
N PHE A 405 -11.04 9.50 15.78
CA PHE A 405 -11.84 8.35 15.33
C PHE A 405 -11.09 7.37 14.45
N LEU A 406 -10.05 7.84 13.73
CA LEU A 406 -9.33 6.97 12.83
C LEU A 406 -8.50 5.93 13.60
N PRO A 407 -8.49 4.65 13.14
CA PRO A 407 -7.72 3.60 13.79
C PRO A 407 -6.24 3.98 13.87
N SER A 408 -5.70 4.04 15.06
CA SER A 408 -4.33 4.46 15.31
C SER A 408 -3.60 3.40 16.12
N TYR A 409 -2.36 3.10 15.74
CA TYR A 409 -1.52 2.12 16.42
C TYR A 409 -0.17 2.74 16.76
N VAL A 410 0.25 2.60 18.03
CA VAL A 410 1.51 3.18 18.52
C VAL A 410 2.73 2.59 17.82
N MET A 411 2.65 1.36 17.33
CA MET A 411 3.71 0.71 16.57
C MET A 411 3.19 0.09 15.27
N ARG A 412 3.88 0.33 14.16
CA ARG A 412 3.59 -0.27 12.85
C ARG A 412 4.18 -1.68 12.80
N VAL A 413 3.36 -2.70 13.02
CA VAL A 413 3.77 -4.11 13.07
C VAL A 413 3.50 -4.89 11.79
N HIS A 414 2.96 -4.27 10.75
CA HIS A 414 2.68 -4.87 9.43
C HIS A 414 2.06 -6.28 9.48
N GLY A 415 1.08 -6.48 10.39
CA GLY A 415 0.38 -7.75 10.55
C GLY A 415 1.11 -8.81 11.39
N ALA A 416 2.29 -8.52 11.94
CA ALA A 416 3.02 -9.43 12.82
C ALA A 416 2.31 -9.55 14.18
N LYS A 417 1.46 -10.60 14.32
CA LYS A 417 0.66 -10.83 15.54
C LYS A 417 1.54 -10.92 16.78
N GLN A 418 2.68 -11.62 16.71
CA GLN A 418 3.59 -11.77 17.85
C GLN A 418 4.15 -10.44 18.36
N GLN A 419 4.55 -9.54 17.45
CA GLN A 419 5.05 -8.21 17.82
C GLN A 419 3.95 -7.37 18.47
N ARG A 420 2.74 -7.39 17.91
CA ARG A 420 1.59 -6.68 18.47
C ARG A 420 1.29 -7.16 19.89
N GLU A 421 1.24 -8.47 20.11
CA GLU A 421 0.99 -9.05 21.41
C GLU A 421 2.11 -8.75 22.40
N ALA A 422 3.37 -8.72 21.94
CA ALA A 422 4.50 -8.34 22.80
C ALA A 422 4.39 -6.88 23.28
N VAL A 423 4.03 -5.94 22.39
CA VAL A 423 3.82 -4.53 22.78
C VAL A 423 2.62 -4.39 23.73
N LYS A 424 1.49 -5.10 23.48
CA LYS A 424 0.32 -5.06 24.36
C LYS A 424 0.62 -5.60 25.76
N ARG A 425 1.53 -6.58 25.89
CA ARG A 425 1.93 -7.19 27.17
C ARG A 425 3.08 -6.47 27.87
N ALA A 426 3.72 -5.51 27.21
CA ALA A 426 4.83 -4.77 27.80
C ALA A 426 4.36 -4.02 29.07
N PRO A 427 5.17 -4.00 30.13
CA PRO A 427 4.84 -3.28 31.35
C PRO A 427 4.60 -1.79 31.07
N LYS A 428 3.58 -1.21 31.70
CA LYS A 428 3.24 0.20 31.50
C LYS A 428 4.42 1.13 31.79
N SER A 429 5.20 0.84 32.82
CA SER A 429 6.39 1.60 33.19
C SER A 429 7.46 1.66 32.10
N GLN A 430 7.51 0.69 31.17
CA GLN A 430 8.41 0.70 30.00
C GLN A 430 7.82 1.52 28.83
N LEU A 431 6.50 1.59 28.74
CA LEU A 431 5.80 2.30 27.66
C LEU A 431 5.56 3.77 27.96
N ASP A 432 5.41 4.15 29.24
CA ASP A 432 5.11 5.54 29.63
C ASP A 432 6.13 6.56 29.08
N PRO A 433 7.46 6.34 29.14
CA PRO A 433 8.42 7.27 28.53
C PRO A 433 8.29 7.36 27.01
N VAL A 434 7.90 6.23 26.36
CA VAL A 434 7.67 6.18 24.91
C VAL A 434 6.42 6.97 24.55
N PHE A 435 5.35 6.81 25.31
CA PHE A 435 4.12 7.56 25.11
C PHE A 435 4.33 9.05 25.32
N GLU A 436 5.06 9.44 26.39
CA GLU A 436 5.40 10.84 26.66
C GLU A 436 6.18 11.47 25.49
N ALA A 437 7.19 10.77 24.96
CA ALA A 437 7.96 11.23 23.80
C ALA A 437 7.07 11.42 22.58
N LEU A 438 6.22 10.44 22.24
CA LEU A 438 5.31 10.52 21.10
C LEU A 438 4.25 11.62 21.26
N ASN A 439 3.75 11.80 22.49
CA ASN A 439 2.79 12.86 22.82
C ASN A 439 3.43 14.23 22.69
N THR A 440 4.67 14.41 23.16
CA THR A 440 5.43 15.66 23.02
C THR A 440 5.65 16.01 21.56
N LEU A 441 6.08 15.05 20.73
CA LEU A 441 6.22 15.23 19.29
C LEU A 441 4.86 15.56 18.63
N GLY A 442 3.80 14.83 19.01
CA GLY A 442 2.46 15.02 18.47
C GLY A 442 1.85 16.38 18.81
N ASN A 443 2.14 16.91 20.01
CA ASN A 443 1.64 18.19 20.48
C ASN A 443 2.43 19.42 19.94
N THR A 444 3.49 19.18 19.16
CA THR A 444 4.22 20.26 18.51
C THR A 444 3.35 20.92 17.45
N LYS A 445 3.20 22.25 17.53
CA LYS A 445 2.37 23.04 16.63
C LYS A 445 3.14 23.40 15.37
N TRP A 446 2.59 23.06 14.23
CA TRP A 446 3.13 23.38 12.91
C TRP A 446 2.24 24.35 12.16
N ARG A 447 2.79 25.11 11.23
CA ARG A 447 2.06 25.93 10.26
C ARG A 447 2.76 25.92 8.90
N VAL A 448 2.08 26.42 7.88
CA VAL A 448 2.62 26.55 6.53
C VAL A 448 3.33 27.88 6.38
N ASN A 449 4.58 27.86 5.89
CA ASN A 449 5.27 29.06 5.41
C ASN A 449 4.64 29.52 4.08
N LYS A 450 3.78 30.52 4.18
CA LYS A 450 2.99 31.02 3.03
C LYS A 450 3.86 31.61 1.94
N ARG A 451 5.01 32.24 2.28
CA ARG A 451 5.92 32.85 1.32
C ARG A 451 6.60 31.77 0.47
N VAL A 452 7.14 30.74 1.10
CA VAL A 452 7.79 29.62 0.40
C VAL A 452 6.78 28.85 -0.42
N LEU A 453 5.56 28.57 0.12
CA LEU A 453 4.51 27.90 -0.63
C LEU A 453 4.11 28.69 -1.88
N CYS A 454 4.02 30.02 -1.81
CA CYS A 454 3.70 30.86 -2.96
C CYS A 454 4.75 30.73 -4.08
N VAL A 455 6.05 30.72 -3.72
CA VAL A 455 7.14 30.50 -4.68
C VAL A 455 7.05 29.11 -5.32
N ILE A 456 6.82 28.08 -4.52
CA ILE A 456 6.68 26.70 -5.01
C ILE A 456 5.48 26.57 -5.96
N ASP A 457 4.33 27.16 -5.61
CA ASP A 457 3.13 27.14 -6.46
C ASP A 457 3.37 27.84 -7.81
N GLN A 458 4.13 28.94 -7.82
CA GLN A 458 4.52 29.63 -9.07
C GLN A 458 5.46 28.78 -9.92
N ILE A 459 6.50 28.16 -9.32
CA ILE A 459 7.40 27.25 -10.03
C ILE A 459 6.61 26.08 -10.61
N TRP A 460 5.72 25.51 -9.81
CA TRP A 460 4.91 24.37 -10.23
C TRP A 460 3.92 24.73 -11.33
N ALA A 461 3.28 25.89 -11.27
CA ALA A 461 2.39 26.39 -12.30
C ALA A 461 3.14 26.63 -13.63
N ASN A 462 4.40 27.09 -13.57
CA ASN A 462 5.26 27.35 -14.73
C ASN A 462 6.00 26.11 -15.28
N GLY A 463 5.60 24.91 -14.86
CA GLY A 463 6.11 23.66 -15.43
C GLY A 463 7.09 22.87 -14.57
N GLY A 464 7.43 23.33 -13.37
CA GLY A 464 8.44 22.71 -12.50
C GLY A 464 9.86 23.02 -12.95
N ARG A 465 10.75 22.05 -12.98
CA ARG A 465 12.14 22.08 -13.49
C ARG A 465 13.14 22.87 -12.63
N LEU A 466 12.71 23.55 -11.59
CA LEU A 466 13.56 24.30 -10.68
C LEU A 466 13.57 23.66 -9.29
N ALA A 467 14.67 23.82 -8.55
CA ALA A 467 14.81 23.35 -7.17
C ALA A 467 14.44 21.86 -7.01
N ASP A 468 14.97 20.99 -7.87
CA ASP A 468 14.70 19.54 -7.91
C ASP A 468 13.24 19.13 -8.16
N LEU A 469 12.36 20.08 -8.48
CA LEU A 469 11.01 19.75 -8.89
C LEU A 469 11.01 19.10 -10.28
N VAL A 470 10.32 17.96 -10.37
CA VAL A 470 10.17 17.22 -11.63
C VAL A 470 9.46 18.07 -12.69
N ASP A 471 9.88 17.90 -13.93
CA ASP A 471 9.22 18.48 -15.10
C ASP A 471 7.76 17.99 -15.21
N ARG A 472 6.81 18.92 -15.38
CA ARG A 472 5.39 18.57 -15.61
C ARG A 472 5.12 17.98 -16.98
N GLU A 473 6.04 18.19 -17.93
CA GLU A 473 5.94 17.63 -19.28
C GLU A 473 6.58 16.25 -19.37
N ASN A 474 6.05 15.44 -20.27
CA ASN A 474 6.63 14.15 -20.61
C ASN A 474 7.77 14.32 -21.60
N VAL A 475 8.79 13.48 -21.47
CA VAL A 475 9.83 13.34 -22.51
C VAL A 475 9.17 12.80 -23.79
N PRO A 476 9.36 13.45 -24.95
CA PRO A 476 8.79 12.99 -26.19
C PRO A 476 9.33 11.61 -26.59
N SER A 477 8.45 10.77 -27.15
CA SER A 477 8.86 9.45 -27.63
C SER A 477 9.76 9.60 -28.85
N PRO A 478 10.90 8.87 -28.93
CA PRO A 478 11.77 8.88 -30.14
C PRO A 478 11.00 8.46 -31.37
N LYS A 479 11.19 9.18 -32.48
CA LYS A 479 10.61 8.81 -33.77
C LYS A 479 11.11 7.44 -34.22
N GLU A 480 10.25 6.69 -34.90
CA GLU A 480 10.62 5.41 -35.48
C GLU A 480 11.62 5.63 -36.63
N PRO A 481 12.70 4.89 -36.67
CA PRO A 481 13.68 5.02 -37.76
C PRO A 481 13.12 4.41 -39.07
N ASP A 482 13.32 5.09 -40.20
CA ASP A 482 12.90 4.65 -41.52
C ASP A 482 13.86 3.61 -42.13
N THR A 483 14.47 2.75 -41.32
CA THR A 483 15.48 1.76 -41.73
C THR A 483 15.00 0.33 -41.52
N ILE A 484 15.42 -0.58 -42.39
CA ILE A 484 15.15 -2.02 -42.28
C ILE A 484 16.20 -2.71 -41.37
N ASP A 485 17.25 -2.00 -40.94
CA ASP A 485 18.28 -2.57 -40.06
C ASP A 485 17.74 -2.95 -38.68
N GLU A 486 17.78 -4.27 -38.42
CA GLU A 486 17.35 -4.80 -37.11
C GLU A 486 18.15 -4.26 -35.94
N ALA A 487 19.38 -3.83 -36.10
CA ALA A 487 20.21 -3.29 -35.01
C ALA A 487 19.71 -1.89 -34.62
N GLU A 488 19.38 -1.05 -35.62
CA GLU A 488 18.82 0.29 -35.37
C GLU A 488 17.41 0.21 -34.78
N ILE A 489 16.56 -0.69 -35.29
CA ILE A 489 15.23 -0.95 -34.73
C ILE A 489 15.33 -1.44 -33.27
N ARG A 490 16.31 -2.29 -32.92
CA ARG A 490 16.55 -2.72 -31.54
C ARG A 490 17.01 -1.57 -30.67
N LYS A 491 17.90 -0.69 -31.13
CA LYS A 491 18.33 0.52 -30.40
C LYS A 491 17.17 1.48 -30.19
N TRP A 492 16.33 1.70 -31.18
CA TRP A 492 15.14 2.53 -31.08
C TRP A 492 14.14 1.95 -30.05
N LYS A 493 13.79 0.66 -30.12
CA LYS A 493 12.92 -0.02 -29.15
C LYS A 493 13.45 0.11 -27.71
N TRP A 494 14.77 0.07 -27.55
CA TRP A 494 15.39 0.27 -26.26
C TRP A 494 15.23 1.72 -25.76
N LYS A 495 15.46 2.73 -26.63
CA LYS A 495 15.22 4.15 -26.32
C LYS A 495 13.76 4.42 -25.96
N VAL A 496 12.81 3.90 -26.75
CA VAL A 496 11.37 4.01 -26.44
C VAL A 496 11.03 3.41 -25.08
N LYS A 497 11.62 2.27 -24.75
CA LYS A 497 11.41 1.64 -23.43
C LYS A 497 12.01 2.49 -22.29
N ALA A 498 13.17 3.10 -22.49
CA ALA A 498 13.81 3.99 -21.53
C ALA A 498 12.94 5.24 -21.29
N VAL A 499 12.47 5.91 -22.34
CA VAL A 499 11.58 7.07 -22.27
C VAL A 499 10.25 6.72 -21.58
N LYS A 500 9.65 5.57 -21.91
CA LYS A 500 8.42 5.11 -21.21
C LYS A 500 8.66 4.90 -19.71
N LYS A 501 9.82 4.36 -19.34
CA LYS A 501 10.19 4.18 -17.93
C LYS A 501 10.36 5.54 -17.24
N GLU A 502 11.10 6.45 -17.85
CA GLU A 502 11.32 7.81 -17.36
C GLU A 502 9.99 8.57 -17.18
N ASN A 503 9.12 8.54 -18.19
CA ASN A 503 7.81 9.19 -18.10
C ASN A 503 6.91 8.58 -17.00
N SER A 504 7.04 7.27 -16.73
CA SER A 504 6.36 6.64 -15.59
C SER A 504 6.92 7.09 -14.25
N GLU A 505 8.23 7.26 -14.14
CA GLU A 505 8.91 7.80 -12.94
C GLU A 505 8.54 9.26 -12.72
N ARG A 506 8.60 10.11 -13.77
CA ARG A 506 8.15 11.52 -13.71
C ARG A 506 6.69 11.64 -13.30
N HIS A 507 5.82 10.78 -13.83
CA HIS A 507 4.41 10.76 -13.44
C HIS A 507 4.24 10.46 -11.95
N SER A 508 4.95 9.46 -11.42
CA SER A 508 4.89 9.14 -10.00
C SER A 508 5.40 10.29 -9.12
N GLN A 509 6.48 10.96 -9.54
CA GLN A 509 7.01 12.12 -8.83
C GLN A 509 6.04 13.31 -8.85
N ARG A 510 5.38 13.57 -10.00
CA ARG A 510 4.35 14.60 -10.10
C ARG A 510 3.17 14.34 -9.16
N CYS A 511 2.70 13.10 -9.11
CA CYS A 511 1.64 12.72 -8.17
C CYS A 511 2.07 12.94 -6.71
N ASP A 512 3.30 12.59 -6.35
CA ASP A 512 3.84 12.79 -5.01
C ASP A 512 3.90 14.28 -4.63
N ILE A 513 4.39 15.13 -5.55
CA ILE A 513 4.43 16.59 -5.36
C ILE A 513 3.02 17.16 -5.20
N GLU A 514 2.07 16.79 -6.08
CA GLU A 514 0.69 17.28 -6.00
C GLU A 514 0.00 16.87 -4.69
N LEU A 515 0.23 15.66 -4.20
CA LEU A 515 -0.29 15.22 -2.91
C LEU A 515 0.25 16.08 -1.76
N LYS A 516 1.55 16.41 -1.78
CA LYS A 516 2.19 17.29 -0.79
C LYS A 516 1.63 18.72 -0.86
N LEU A 517 1.53 19.29 -2.07
CA LEU A 517 1.01 20.63 -2.27
C LEU A 517 -0.49 20.74 -1.96
N ALA A 518 -1.29 19.71 -2.24
CA ALA A 518 -2.69 19.67 -1.88
C ALA A 518 -2.89 19.78 -0.37
N VAL A 519 -2.08 19.07 0.42
CA VAL A 519 -2.11 19.20 1.89
C VAL A 519 -1.64 20.57 2.34
N ALA A 520 -0.55 21.10 1.76
CA ALA A 520 -0.03 22.43 2.09
C ALA A 520 -1.08 23.51 1.82
N ARG A 521 -1.75 23.48 0.67
CA ARG A 521 -2.81 24.42 0.30
C ARG A 521 -4.03 24.31 1.23
N LYS A 522 -4.41 23.08 1.63
CA LYS A 522 -5.52 22.84 2.57
C LYS A 522 -5.18 23.41 3.96
N MET A 523 -3.92 23.33 4.39
CA MET A 523 -3.46 23.81 5.71
C MET A 523 -2.92 25.23 5.72
N LYS A 524 -2.87 25.91 4.57
CA LYS A 524 -2.24 27.23 4.37
C LYS A 524 -2.73 28.31 5.34
N ASP A 525 -4.04 28.31 5.61
CA ASP A 525 -4.68 29.36 6.39
C ASP A 525 -4.94 28.97 7.84
N GLU A 526 -4.54 27.77 8.24
CA GLU A 526 -4.62 27.34 9.63
C GLU A 526 -3.50 27.98 10.46
N GLU A 527 -3.87 28.51 11.63
CA GLU A 527 -2.89 29.09 12.56
C GLU A 527 -1.90 28.05 13.09
N ALA A 528 -2.40 26.84 13.34
CA ALA A 528 -1.61 25.70 13.78
C ALA A 528 -2.31 24.37 13.43
N PHE A 529 -1.49 23.36 13.16
CA PHE A 529 -1.92 21.96 13.03
C PHE A 529 -0.87 21.03 13.65
N TYR A 530 -1.22 19.76 13.81
CA TYR A 530 -0.45 18.81 14.58
C TYR A 530 -0.21 17.52 13.78
N TYR A 531 0.92 16.86 14.07
CA TYR A 531 1.26 15.57 13.52
C TYR A 531 1.27 14.50 14.61
N PRO A 532 0.24 13.66 14.71
CA PRO A 532 0.34 12.44 15.53
C PRO A 532 1.53 11.59 15.08
N HIS A 533 2.27 11.06 16.04
CA HIS A 533 3.44 10.20 15.79
C HIS A 533 3.21 8.78 16.26
N ASN A 534 3.83 7.82 15.56
CA ASN A 534 3.90 6.43 15.95
C ASN A 534 5.30 5.86 15.67
N LEU A 535 5.55 4.64 16.13
CA LEU A 535 6.83 3.95 15.98
C LEU A 535 6.82 2.99 14.79
N ASP A 536 7.99 2.82 14.15
CA ASP A 536 8.25 1.64 13.32
C ASP A 536 8.66 0.43 14.20
N PHE A 537 8.84 -0.74 13.58
CA PHE A 537 9.25 -1.97 14.29
C PHE A 537 10.65 -1.88 14.93
N ARG A 538 11.46 -0.87 14.58
CA ARG A 538 12.79 -0.61 15.13
C ARG A 538 12.76 0.38 16.30
N GLY A 539 11.57 0.97 16.60
CA GLY A 539 11.40 1.97 17.64
C GLY A 539 11.70 3.41 17.20
N ARG A 540 11.77 3.68 15.88
CA ARG A 540 11.90 5.05 15.35
C ARG A 540 10.54 5.72 15.28
N ALA A 541 10.45 6.98 15.74
CA ALA A 541 9.24 7.78 15.67
C ALA A 541 9.07 8.41 14.28
N TYR A 542 7.85 8.34 13.76
CA TYR A 542 7.45 8.93 12.48
C TYR A 542 6.08 9.60 12.61
N PRO A 543 5.86 10.74 11.93
CA PRO A 543 4.51 11.29 11.78
C PRO A 543 3.62 10.29 11.05
N MET A 544 2.36 10.20 11.46
CA MET A 544 1.41 9.29 10.83
C MET A 544 0.98 9.78 9.44
N HIS A 545 0.95 11.09 9.21
CA HIS A 545 0.70 11.68 7.91
C HIS A 545 1.84 11.39 6.93
N PRO A 546 1.57 10.76 5.74
CA PRO A 546 2.64 10.25 4.88
C PRO A 546 3.24 11.28 3.92
N TYR A 547 2.52 12.35 3.58
CA TYR A 547 2.91 13.23 2.46
C TYR A 547 3.69 14.46 2.92
N LEU A 548 3.01 15.48 3.45
CA LEU A 548 3.62 16.72 3.91
C LEU A 548 3.97 16.61 5.40
N ASN A 549 5.21 16.30 5.71
CA ASN A 549 5.68 16.25 7.10
C ASN A 549 7.13 16.69 7.22
N HIS A 550 7.55 17.01 8.44
CA HIS A 550 8.87 17.55 8.76
C HIS A 550 10.06 16.57 8.59
N LEU A 551 9.79 15.27 8.33
CA LEU A 551 10.79 14.26 7.97
C LEU A 551 10.85 14.03 6.46
N GLY A 552 10.08 14.78 5.68
CA GLY A 552 10.01 14.67 4.23
C GLY A 552 11.21 15.27 3.49
N SER A 553 11.05 15.44 2.18
CA SER A 553 12.04 16.07 1.30
C SER A 553 12.21 17.56 1.61
N ASP A 554 13.21 18.21 0.99
CA ASP A 554 13.45 19.66 1.07
C ASP A 554 12.18 20.49 0.84
N LEU A 555 11.38 20.16 -0.16
CA LEU A 555 10.07 20.78 -0.40
C LEU A 555 9.18 20.77 0.87
N CYS A 556 9.07 19.63 1.54
CA CYS A 556 8.23 19.52 2.74
C CYS A 556 8.80 20.35 3.91
N ARG A 557 10.11 20.31 4.08
CA ARG A 557 10.82 21.01 5.16
C ARG A 557 10.82 22.51 4.94
N GLY A 558 10.93 22.99 3.69
CA GLY A 558 10.84 24.40 3.34
C GLY A 558 9.44 24.97 3.53
N ILE A 559 8.38 24.18 3.30
CA ILE A 559 6.98 24.60 3.51
C ILE A 559 6.60 24.65 4.99
N LEU A 560 7.16 23.79 5.83
CA LEU A 560 6.75 23.67 7.23
C LEU A 560 7.59 24.52 8.16
N GLU A 561 6.93 25.24 9.05
CA GLU A 561 7.55 25.98 10.14
C GLU A 561 6.80 25.79 11.45
N PHE A 562 7.45 26.04 12.59
CA PHE A 562 6.78 26.00 13.88
C PHE A 562 5.73 27.11 13.97
N ALA A 563 4.50 26.77 14.42
CA ALA A 563 3.48 27.79 14.65
C ALA A 563 3.84 28.72 15.83
N GLU A 564 4.54 28.18 16.83
CA GLU A 564 5.07 28.99 17.94
C GLU A 564 6.46 29.48 17.59
N GLY A 565 6.58 30.78 17.33
CA GLY A 565 7.87 31.43 17.11
C GLY A 565 8.56 31.77 18.41
N ARG A 566 9.87 31.89 18.33
CA ARG A 566 10.72 32.37 19.46
C ARG A 566 11.63 33.49 19.00
N SER A 567 11.89 34.47 19.90
CA SER A 567 12.87 35.51 19.65
C SER A 567 14.26 34.89 19.47
N LEU A 568 15.06 35.45 18.54
CA LEU A 568 16.40 34.98 18.26
C LEU A 568 17.34 35.10 19.48
N GLY A 569 17.15 36.11 20.31
CA GLY A 569 18.01 36.38 21.45
C GLY A 569 19.45 36.73 21.04
N LYS A 570 20.35 36.80 22.00
CA LYS A 570 21.75 37.25 21.78
C LYS A 570 22.55 36.36 20.82
N SER A 571 22.25 35.06 20.76
CA SER A 571 23.01 34.11 19.94
C SER A 571 22.25 33.57 18.71
N GLY A 572 20.94 33.81 18.63
CA GLY A 572 20.09 33.23 17.57
C GLY A 572 20.47 33.70 16.17
N LEU A 573 20.81 34.98 16.00
CA LEU A 573 21.26 35.51 14.71
C LEU A 573 22.55 34.81 14.22
N ARG A 574 23.50 34.54 15.14
CA ARG A 574 24.71 33.79 14.82
C ARG A 574 24.38 32.39 14.32
N TRP A 575 23.48 31.70 15.01
CA TRP A 575 23.07 30.36 14.64
C TRP A 575 22.23 30.31 13.37
N LEU A 576 21.43 31.34 13.09
CA LEU A 576 20.68 31.45 11.85
C LEU A 576 21.62 31.59 10.64
N LYS A 577 22.71 32.38 10.75
CA LYS A 577 23.76 32.48 9.72
C LYS A 577 24.45 31.11 9.48
N ILE A 578 24.79 30.40 10.55
CA ILE A 578 25.41 29.06 10.47
C ILE A 578 24.45 28.07 9.82
N HIS A 579 23.17 28.13 10.18
CA HIS A 579 22.12 27.25 9.61
C HIS A 579 21.94 27.45 8.11
N LEU A 580 21.90 28.70 7.65
CA LEU A 580 21.83 29.02 6.22
C LEU A 580 23.03 28.46 5.46
N ALA A 581 24.26 28.63 6.00
CA ALA A 581 25.46 28.05 5.40
C ALA A 581 25.40 26.49 5.34
N ASN A 582 24.80 25.85 6.35
CA ASN A 582 24.60 24.38 6.35
C ASN A 582 23.61 23.95 5.27
N LEU A 583 22.53 24.69 5.04
CA LEU A 583 21.52 24.40 4.02
C LEU A 583 22.05 24.65 2.60
N TYR A 584 22.93 25.65 2.44
CA TYR A 584 23.60 25.86 1.18
C TYR A 584 24.53 24.71 0.82
N ALA A 585 25.26 24.21 1.83
CA ALA A 585 26.20 23.09 1.73
C ALA A 585 27.32 23.30 0.71
N GLY A 586 27.54 22.43 -0.27
CA GLY A 586 28.59 22.60 -1.29
C GLY A 586 30.00 22.63 -0.72
N GLY A 587 30.25 22.05 0.46
CA GLY A 587 31.51 22.08 1.20
C GLY A 587 31.61 23.22 2.25
N VAL A 588 30.69 24.17 2.24
CA VAL A 588 30.62 25.25 3.26
C VAL A 588 30.23 24.69 4.62
N ASP A 589 29.40 23.66 4.63
CA ASP A 589 28.97 22.86 5.79
C ASP A 589 30.13 22.19 6.54
N LYS A 590 31.30 22.09 5.93
CA LYS A 590 32.54 21.54 6.53
C LYS A 590 33.48 22.59 7.11
N LEU A 591 33.19 23.88 6.88
CA LEU A 591 33.96 24.96 7.46
C LEU A 591 33.72 25.05 8.98
N SER A 592 34.61 25.77 9.66
CA SER A 592 34.40 26.18 11.06
C SER A 592 33.14 27.05 11.19
N TYR A 593 32.61 27.19 12.39
CA TYR A 593 31.44 28.05 12.61
C TYR A 593 31.69 29.49 12.16
N ASP A 594 32.88 30.02 12.40
CA ASP A 594 33.23 31.39 11.96
C ASP A 594 33.40 31.45 10.44
N GLY A 595 33.90 30.41 9.79
CA GLY A 595 33.96 30.30 8.35
C GLY A 595 32.55 30.27 7.71
N ARG A 596 31.59 29.59 8.33
CA ARG A 596 30.18 29.57 7.88
C ARG A 596 29.52 30.95 8.06
N ILE A 597 29.81 31.63 9.15
CA ILE A 597 29.32 33.01 9.39
C ILE A 597 29.87 33.94 8.33
N SER A 598 31.18 33.91 8.10
CA SER A 598 31.83 34.73 7.07
C SER A 598 31.30 34.45 5.67
N PHE A 599 31.01 33.19 5.35
CA PHE A 599 30.36 32.82 4.10
C PHE A 599 29.00 33.52 3.95
N THR A 600 28.16 33.44 4.98
CA THR A 600 26.84 34.08 4.97
C THR A 600 26.93 35.57 4.87
N GLU A 601 27.88 36.19 5.61
CA GLU A 601 28.09 37.66 5.58
C GLU A 601 28.63 38.17 4.23
N ASN A 602 29.40 37.36 3.52
CA ASN A 602 29.89 37.71 2.19
C ASN A 602 28.82 37.59 1.09
N HIS A 603 27.69 36.94 1.36
CA HIS A 603 26.60 36.74 0.41
C HIS A 603 25.28 37.42 0.81
N LEU A 604 25.36 38.47 1.65
CA LEU A 604 24.15 39.17 2.12
C LEU A 604 23.31 39.73 0.98
N ASP A 605 23.94 40.30 -0.06
CA ASP A 605 23.23 40.82 -1.23
C ASP A 605 22.48 39.76 -1.99
N ASP A 606 23.05 38.55 -2.12
CA ASP A 606 22.43 37.41 -2.77
C ASP A 606 21.29 36.83 -1.90
N ILE A 607 21.44 36.87 -0.56
CA ILE A 607 20.44 36.46 0.40
C ILE A 607 19.24 37.42 0.38
N PHE A 608 19.47 38.71 0.36
CA PHE A 608 18.40 39.71 0.23
C PHE A 608 17.68 39.61 -1.11
N ASP A 609 18.42 39.44 -2.21
CA ASP A 609 17.85 39.25 -3.53
C ASP A 609 16.99 37.97 -3.59
N SER A 610 17.48 36.87 -3.01
CA SER A 610 16.72 35.60 -2.91
C SER A 610 15.44 35.75 -2.08
N ALA A 611 15.48 36.53 -0.99
CA ALA A 611 14.31 36.76 -0.13
C ALA A 611 13.27 37.68 -0.78
N ASP A 612 13.69 38.69 -1.53
CA ASP A 612 12.81 39.71 -2.12
C ASP A 612 12.30 39.31 -3.51
N ARG A 613 13.16 38.68 -4.32
CA ARG A 613 12.89 38.32 -5.72
C ARG A 613 13.30 36.89 -6.02
N PRO A 614 12.67 35.90 -5.37
CA PRO A 614 13.12 34.49 -5.44
C PRO A 614 13.08 33.91 -6.85
N LEU A 615 12.19 34.37 -7.74
CA LEU A 615 12.03 33.87 -9.11
C LEU A 615 12.53 34.82 -10.19
N GLU A 616 12.79 36.10 -9.85
CA GLU A 616 13.17 37.16 -10.80
C GLU A 616 14.60 37.66 -10.58
N GLY A 617 15.21 37.32 -9.43
CA GLY A 617 16.52 37.74 -9.03
C GLY A 617 17.63 36.81 -9.57
N LYS A 618 18.77 36.83 -8.89
CA LYS A 618 19.99 36.08 -9.25
C LYS A 618 19.85 34.56 -9.07
N HIS A 619 18.77 34.08 -8.43
CA HIS A 619 18.51 32.67 -8.15
C HIS A 619 19.62 31.97 -7.33
N TRP A 620 20.31 32.70 -6.45
CA TRP A 620 21.40 32.15 -5.66
C TRP A 620 20.97 30.96 -4.77
N TRP A 621 19.78 31.03 -4.19
CA TRP A 621 19.20 29.97 -3.36
C TRP A 621 19.00 28.62 -4.09
N LEU A 622 18.87 28.61 -5.44
CA LEU A 622 18.76 27.40 -6.25
C LEU A 622 20.07 26.58 -6.33
N GLN A 623 21.20 27.18 -5.96
CA GLN A 623 22.51 26.52 -5.93
C GLN A 623 22.75 25.76 -4.63
N ALA A 624 21.87 25.93 -3.65
CA ALA A 624 21.92 25.21 -2.38
C ALA A 624 21.58 23.72 -2.54
N GLU A 625 22.13 22.89 -1.68
CA GLU A 625 21.78 21.46 -1.62
C GLU A 625 20.32 21.24 -1.20
N ASP A 626 19.82 22.08 -0.27
CA ASP A 626 18.42 22.12 0.18
C ASP A 626 17.78 23.46 -0.20
N PRO A 627 17.37 23.67 -1.48
CA PRO A 627 17.01 25.00 -1.98
C PRO A 627 15.79 25.63 -1.30
N PHE A 628 14.71 24.89 -1.04
CA PHE A 628 13.52 25.46 -0.41
C PHE A 628 13.73 25.80 1.06
N GLN A 629 14.49 25.02 1.79
CA GLN A 629 14.90 25.34 3.15
C GLN A 629 15.86 26.54 3.16
N CYS A 630 16.79 26.60 2.19
CA CYS A 630 17.70 27.76 2.01
C CYS A 630 16.90 29.04 1.73
N LEU A 631 15.89 29.00 0.86
CA LEU A 631 15.00 30.14 0.62
C LEU A 631 14.28 30.59 1.89
N ALA A 632 13.74 29.65 2.67
CA ALA A 632 13.10 29.93 3.96
C ALA A 632 14.09 30.60 4.93
N ALA A 633 15.36 30.15 4.96
CA ALA A 633 16.41 30.72 5.77
C ALA A 633 16.80 32.13 5.28
N CYS A 634 16.91 32.38 3.97
CA CYS A 634 17.15 33.68 3.38
C CYS A 634 16.06 34.68 3.80
N ILE A 635 14.80 34.29 3.72
CA ILE A 635 13.66 35.12 4.11
C ILE A 635 13.76 35.49 5.60
N ASN A 636 13.96 34.49 6.47
CA ASN A 636 14.02 34.72 7.92
C ASN A 636 15.25 35.55 8.34
N LEU A 637 16.42 35.32 7.73
CA LEU A 637 17.63 36.11 7.99
C LEU A 637 17.49 37.54 7.48
N SER A 638 16.89 37.74 6.31
CA SER A 638 16.61 39.06 5.76
C SER A 638 15.70 39.87 6.68
N GLU A 639 14.63 39.26 7.22
CA GLU A 639 13.74 39.88 8.20
C GLU A 639 14.49 40.27 9.48
N ALA A 640 15.33 39.38 9.98
CA ALA A 640 16.12 39.63 11.19
C ALA A 640 17.11 40.76 11.00
N LEU A 641 17.84 40.80 9.89
CA LEU A 641 18.86 41.86 9.61
C LEU A 641 18.26 43.24 9.33
N ARG A 642 17.03 43.29 8.83
CA ARG A 642 16.29 44.55 8.59
C ARG A 642 15.58 45.06 9.84
N SER A 643 15.46 44.23 10.87
CA SER A 643 14.92 44.68 12.15
C SER A 643 15.90 45.63 12.87
N PRO A 644 15.42 46.71 13.47
CA PRO A 644 16.27 47.56 14.30
C PRO A 644 16.88 46.83 15.50
N THR A 645 16.24 45.74 15.95
CA THR A 645 16.69 44.89 17.05
C THR A 645 16.60 43.40 16.65
N PRO A 646 17.61 42.87 15.95
CA PRO A 646 17.59 41.49 15.46
C PRO A 646 17.33 40.44 16.54
N GLU A 647 17.76 40.69 17.77
CA GLU A 647 17.57 39.77 18.91
C GLU A 647 16.09 39.55 19.28
N THR A 648 15.24 40.54 19.02
CA THR A 648 13.78 40.45 19.31
C THR A 648 12.98 39.86 18.15
N THR A 649 13.61 39.71 16.98
CA THR A 649 12.93 39.10 15.80
C THR A 649 12.48 37.68 16.11
N ILE A 650 11.22 37.43 15.81
CA ILE A 650 10.63 36.11 16.01
C ILE A 650 10.97 35.19 14.84
N SER A 651 11.58 34.05 15.13
CA SER A 651 11.87 33.02 14.17
C SER A 651 10.95 31.79 14.41
N HIS A 652 10.40 31.26 13.32
CA HIS A 652 9.59 30.06 13.29
C HIS A 652 10.32 28.89 12.64
N MET A 653 11.57 29.06 12.28
CA MET A 653 12.34 28.14 11.46
C MET A 653 12.71 26.86 12.21
N PRO A 654 12.38 25.68 11.67
CA PRO A 654 12.87 24.41 12.17
C PRO A 654 14.35 24.23 11.77
N VAL A 655 15.13 23.65 12.67
CA VAL A 655 16.52 23.27 12.40
C VAL A 655 16.60 21.74 12.46
N HIS A 656 17.01 21.13 11.35
CA HIS A 656 17.26 19.69 11.28
C HIS A 656 18.64 19.37 11.83
N GLN A 657 18.69 18.32 12.67
CA GLN A 657 19.93 17.74 13.15
C GLN A 657 19.87 16.21 12.95
N ASP A 658 20.96 15.66 12.41
CA ASP A 658 21.11 14.22 12.22
C ASP A 658 22.47 13.76 12.73
N GLY A 659 22.64 12.44 12.87
CA GLY A 659 23.86 11.83 13.33
C GLY A 659 25.02 11.98 12.35
N SER A 660 26.19 12.37 12.83
CA SER A 660 27.41 12.48 12.02
C SER A 660 27.96 11.14 11.55
N CYS A 661 27.52 10.03 12.16
CA CYS A 661 27.97 8.67 11.87
C CYS A 661 26.77 7.74 11.71
N ASN A 662 26.68 7.07 10.58
CA ASN A 662 25.61 6.12 10.27
C ASN A 662 26.15 4.69 10.08
N GLY A 663 25.27 3.76 9.65
CA GLY A 663 25.59 2.35 9.51
C GLY A 663 26.80 2.05 8.61
N LEU A 664 26.98 2.80 7.51
CA LEU A 664 28.13 2.57 6.60
C LEU A 664 29.45 2.95 7.25
N GLN A 665 29.51 4.06 7.99
CA GLN A 665 30.69 4.45 8.74
C GLN A 665 30.99 3.47 9.87
N HIS A 666 29.98 2.94 10.56
CA HIS A 666 30.14 1.90 11.56
C HIS A 666 30.71 0.62 10.94
N TYR A 667 30.21 0.18 9.79
CA TYR A 667 30.74 -1.00 9.08
C TYR A 667 32.17 -0.77 8.59
N ALA A 668 32.48 0.42 8.07
CA ALA A 668 33.83 0.78 7.66
C ALA A 668 34.80 0.76 8.85
N ALA A 669 34.39 1.32 9.99
CA ALA A 669 35.19 1.28 11.22
C ALA A 669 35.44 -0.16 11.72
N LEU A 670 34.37 -0.99 11.73
CA LEU A 670 34.48 -2.40 12.10
C LEU A 670 35.34 -3.21 11.12
N GLY A 671 35.20 -2.92 9.81
CA GLY A 671 35.99 -3.54 8.75
C GLY A 671 37.39 -2.96 8.58
N ARG A 672 37.76 -1.91 9.35
CA ARG A 672 39.00 -1.16 9.21
C ARG A 672 39.24 -0.63 7.79
N ASP A 673 38.18 -0.24 7.10
CA ASP A 673 38.25 0.36 5.78
C ASP A 673 38.73 1.82 5.90
N LYS A 674 39.91 2.10 5.35
CA LYS A 674 40.53 3.44 5.43
C LYS A 674 39.96 4.42 4.39
N VAL A 675 39.22 3.94 3.40
CA VAL A 675 38.69 4.76 2.29
C VAL A 675 37.33 5.37 2.65
N LYS A 676 36.57 4.70 3.48
CA LYS A 676 35.29 5.13 4.03
C LYS A 676 35.40 5.47 5.49
#